data_8362bfb093bae255f881a6ee72ea5e40
#
_entry.id   8362bfb093bae255f881a6ee72ea5e40
#
_cell.length_a   1.000
_cell.length_b   1.000
_cell.length_c   1.000
_cell.angle_alpha   90.00
_cell.angle_beta   90.00
_cell.angle_gamma   90.00
#
_symmetry.space_group_name_H-M   'P 1'
#
loop_
_entity.id
_entity.type
_entity.pdbx_description
1 polymer ?
#
loop_
_entity_poly.entity_id
_entity_poly.type
_entity_poly.pdbx_seq_one_letter_code
_entity_poly.pdbx_strand_id
1 'polypeptide(L)'
;MVLDGNSIINRAYYGVRPLTTRDGFFTHAIFGFLTMLGRLLDEEKPEALCVAFDRREPTFRHLEYEGYKATRHAMPEELAMQIPVLKDVLDAMNIPRYELAGFEADDLIGTISRKCESAGWDCVVATGDKDSLQLVTEHTTVKLISTRMGQTTTKDMTPESFREVYGFAPIHIVDLKALMGDASDNIPGVPGVGEKTAMALIQKYQSIDEIYRLLPDIEAKPNVIKKLTEGEESARQSFHLATIVTDAPLEFSPQDNLRKAPSDALYPLFMKLEFTKLIDKYGLKPPADIPAAEEPVDLTVTAEAVTTVEKAKEYLSLFRKAEHVTLLALPDLSGVIVDFVAGESTAVSAEFYFSRYEGDWNALLRALFSDDIKKVSHNVKDLQRTLLENDLPIEGFIFDTALAGYLLDATAGKYDIASLFAACFHQTLAEPKHLDPDAFSMLGDTAEAETAFHVYTSAVDALYEAFAPELEKRELHELYYEVELPLCAVLARMEHAGMRVDANALAAFGSEMEVQLKTLEQHIYEESGGPFNINSPKQLGEVLFERLQLPHGKKTKTGWSTNADVLEKLRWENPIVEEVLQYRQYAKFRSTYCDGLLKVIAPDGRIHTSFQMTVTATGRLSSTEPNLQNIPTRTQLGSEFRRMFVPADGCVLVDADYSQIELRLLAHIADDEAMKQAFLTGEDIHTVTAAQVFGVPTDQVTKQMRSHAKAVNFGIVYGISAFSLAQDIGVPVYEAKEYIETYFERFPGIRRYMDEVVAQAKERGYVETLMHRRRALPELAASNFNTRSFGERVARNMPIQGTAADVIKLAMVRVDERLHKENLKAKLILQVHDELIVECPEEEKEMVARLLTEEMEGAVHLSVPLTAEAHWGINWLEAK
;
A
#
# COMPACT_ATOMS: atom_id res chain seq x y z
N MET A 1 -32.80 13.78 -0.56
CA MET A 1 -31.79 13.02 -1.31
C MET A 1 -32.12 11.54 -1.28
N VAL A 2 -32.06 10.86 -2.41
CA VAL A 2 -32.20 9.41 -2.51
C VAL A 2 -30.91 8.81 -3.10
N LEU A 3 -30.38 7.75 -2.49
CA LEU A 3 -29.17 7.07 -2.93
C LEU A 3 -29.53 5.74 -3.58
N ASP A 4 -28.82 5.43 -4.65
CA ASP A 4 -28.77 4.10 -5.26
C ASP A 4 -27.78 3.22 -4.46
N GLY A 5 -28.32 2.42 -3.56
CA GLY A 5 -27.53 1.61 -2.64
C GLY A 5 -26.63 0.60 -3.34
N ASN A 6 -27.15 -0.06 -4.37
CA ASN A 6 -26.41 -1.08 -5.13
C ASN A 6 -25.30 -0.47 -5.97
N SER A 7 -25.57 0.64 -6.66
CA SER A 7 -24.55 1.33 -7.47
C SER A 7 -23.41 1.85 -6.61
N ILE A 8 -23.73 2.47 -5.47
CA ILE A 8 -22.72 3.07 -4.58
C ILE A 8 -21.87 1.99 -3.90
N ILE A 9 -22.47 0.91 -3.35
CA ILE A 9 -21.72 -0.14 -2.68
C ILE A 9 -20.83 -0.93 -3.66
N ASN A 10 -21.29 -1.18 -4.88
CA ASN A 10 -20.47 -1.80 -5.91
C ASN A 10 -19.25 -0.92 -6.25
N ARG A 11 -19.43 0.39 -6.40
CA ARG A 11 -18.32 1.32 -6.64
C ARG A 11 -17.34 1.36 -5.49
N ALA A 12 -17.84 1.34 -4.26
CA ALA A 12 -17.02 1.30 -3.05
C ALA A 12 -16.19 0.01 -3.03
N TYR A 13 -16.77 -1.14 -3.32
CA TYR A 13 -16.10 -2.44 -3.37
C TYR A 13 -14.91 -2.45 -4.34
N TYR A 14 -15.09 -1.93 -5.56
CA TYR A 14 -13.99 -1.89 -6.55
C TYR A 14 -13.08 -0.66 -6.43
N GLY A 15 -13.48 0.35 -5.67
CA GLY A 15 -12.75 1.61 -5.53
C GLY A 15 -11.87 1.71 -4.29
N VAL A 16 -12.16 0.92 -3.26
CA VAL A 16 -11.42 0.89 -2.00
C VAL A 16 -10.57 -0.39 -1.94
N ARG A 17 -9.35 -0.29 -1.41
CA ARG A 17 -8.53 -1.49 -1.18
C ARG A 17 -9.25 -2.43 -0.22
N PRO A 18 -9.11 -3.74 -0.36
CA PRO A 18 -9.69 -4.68 0.58
C PRO A 18 -9.29 -4.37 2.02
N LEU A 19 -10.28 -4.21 2.88
CA LEU A 19 -10.15 -4.07 4.33
C LEU A 19 -10.92 -5.21 4.97
N THR A 20 -10.35 -5.79 6.01
CA THR A 20 -10.99 -6.85 6.81
C THR A 20 -10.89 -6.52 8.28
N THR A 21 -11.85 -6.99 9.06
CA THR A 21 -11.73 -7.05 10.51
C THR A 21 -10.72 -8.13 10.90
N ARG A 22 -10.30 -8.16 12.16
CA ARG A 22 -9.33 -9.17 12.69
C ARG A 22 -9.82 -10.62 12.54
N ASP A 23 -11.13 -10.83 12.56
CA ASP A 23 -11.76 -12.13 12.31
C ASP A 23 -12.01 -12.43 10.82
N GLY A 24 -11.49 -11.60 9.93
CA GLY A 24 -11.47 -11.83 8.48
C GLY A 24 -12.74 -11.39 7.74
N PHE A 25 -13.66 -10.67 8.36
CA PHE A 25 -14.83 -10.14 7.69
C PHE A 25 -14.45 -8.93 6.81
N PHE A 26 -14.81 -8.97 5.52
CA PHE A 26 -14.55 -7.85 4.59
C PHE A 26 -15.42 -6.64 4.91
N THR A 27 -14.80 -5.45 5.01
CA THR A 27 -15.47 -4.20 5.42
C THR A 27 -15.33 -3.06 4.43
N HIS A 28 -14.45 -3.18 3.43
CA HIS A 28 -14.07 -2.08 2.53
C HIS A 28 -15.22 -1.49 1.72
N ALA A 29 -16.22 -2.30 1.32
CA ALA A 29 -17.38 -1.79 0.61
C ALA A 29 -18.28 -0.95 1.51
N ILE A 30 -18.49 -1.39 2.76
CA ILE A 30 -19.25 -0.62 3.78
C ILE A 30 -18.53 0.69 4.10
N PHE A 31 -17.20 0.61 4.35
CA PHE A 31 -16.39 1.79 4.64
C PHE A 31 -16.44 2.82 3.51
N GLY A 32 -16.27 2.35 2.27
CA GLY A 32 -16.33 3.22 1.09
C GLY A 32 -17.72 3.83 0.87
N PHE A 33 -18.79 3.06 1.12
CA PHE A 33 -20.18 3.55 1.08
C PHE A 33 -20.39 4.67 2.10
N LEU A 34 -20.01 4.44 3.36
CA LEU A 34 -20.17 5.42 4.44
C LEU A 34 -19.32 6.68 4.23
N THR A 35 -18.13 6.53 3.67
CA THR A 35 -17.28 7.66 3.30
C THR A 35 -17.93 8.52 2.22
N MET A 36 -18.51 7.87 1.20
CA MET A 36 -19.26 8.54 0.14
C MET A 36 -20.52 9.22 0.67
N LEU A 37 -21.29 8.50 1.48
CA LEU A 37 -22.48 9.04 2.14
C LEU A 37 -22.14 10.29 2.96
N GLY A 38 -21.08 10.23 3.78
CA GLY A 38 -20.63 11.36 4.57
C GLY A 38 -20.31 12.59 3.71
N ARG A 39 -19.60 12.38 2.60
CA ARG A 39 -19.29 13.45 1.65
C ARG A 39 -20.53 14.06 1.00
N LEU A 40 -21.48 13.22 0.57
CA LEU A 40 -22.74 13.69 -0.03
C LEU A 40 -23.58 14.48 0.97
N LEU A 41 -23.57 14.06 2.24
CA LEU A 41 -24.26 14.78 3.32
C LEU A 41 -23.64 16.16 3.60
N ASP A 42 -22.31 16.27 3.50
CA ASP A 42 -21.60 17.54 3.71
C ASP A 42 -21.80 18.49 2.52
N GLU A 43 -21.87 17.97 1.29
CA GLU A 43 -22.08 18.73 0.06
C GLU A 43 -23.53 19.23 -0.07
N GLU A 44 -24.52 18.34 0.06
CA GLU A 44 -25.93 18.60 -0.23
C GLU A 44 -26.75 19.07 0.95
N LYS A 45 -26.35 18.72 2.18
CA LYS A 45 -27.07 19.00 3.43
C LYS A 45 -28.59 18.74 3.34
N PRO A 46 -29.01 17.55 2.86
CA PRO A 46 -30.42 17.28 2.59
C PRO A 46 -31.24 17.27 3.86
N GLU A 47 -32.47 17.76 3.80
CA GLU A 47 -33.43 17.68 4.92
C GLU A 47 -33.97 16.28 5.14
N ALA A 48 -34.20 15.53 4.04
CA ALA A 48 -34.67 14.16 4.04
C ALA A 48 -33.71 13.25 3.27
N LEU A 49 -33.57 12.00 3.71
CA LEU A 49 -32.61 11.04 3.16
C LEU A 49 -33.17 9.63 3.17
N CYS A 50 -32.98 8.90 2.06
CA CYS A 50 -33.28 7.47 1.98
C CYS A 50 -32.35 6.77 1.00
N VAL A 51 -32.32 5.42 1.05
CA VAL A 51 -31.53 4.57 0.16
C VAL A 51 -32.44 3.51 -0.48
N ALA A 52 -32.33 3.33 -1.79
CA ALA A 52 -33.04 2.26 -2.52
C ALA A 52 -32.07 1.10 -2.80
N PHE A 53 -32.56 -0.13 -2.66
CA PHE A 53 -31.82 -1.36 -2.95
C PHE A 53 -32.63 -2.29 -3.86
N ASP A 54 -31.92 -3.05 -4.68
CA ASP A 54 -32.49 -4.18 -5.42
C ASP A 54 -32.77 -5.36 -4.48
N ARG A 55 -33.78 -6.13 -4.84
CA ARG A 55 -34.03 -7.44 -4.24
C ARG A 55 -33.47 -8.56 -5.13
N ARG A 56 -33.36 -9.76 -4.56
CA ARG A 56 -32.85 -10.93 -5.29
C ARG A 56 -33.90 -11.57 -6.23
N GLU A 57 -35.17 -11.28 -6.01
CA GLU A 57 -36.25 -11.83 -6.82
C GLU A 57 -36.23 -11.23 -8.23
N PRO A 58 -36.63 -12.00 -9.26
CA PRO A 58 -36.76 -11.50 -10.62
C PRO A 58 -37.72 -10.31 -10.70
N THR A 59 -37.38 -9.33 -11.49
CA THR A 59 -38.23 -8.16 -11.77
C THR A 59 -39.12 -8.43 -12.99
N PHE A 60 -40.10 -7.57 -13.24
CA PHE A 60 -40.96 -7.70 -14.43
C PHE A 60 -40.13 -7.74 -15.72
N ARG A 61 -39.02 -7.02 -15.82
CA ARG A 61 -38.13 -7.05 -16.99
C ARG A 61 -37.49 -8.42 -17.24
N HIS A 62 -37.14 -9.15 -16.18
CA HIS A 62 -36.65 -10.54 -16.32
C HIS A 62 -37.72 -11.50 -16.79
N LEU A 63 -39.00 -11.24 -16.43
CA LEU A 63 -40.14 -12.08 -16.85
C LEU A 63 -40.56 -11.80 -18.28
N GLU A 64 -40.37 -10.58 -18.78
CA GLU A 64 -40.73 -10.15 -20.13
C GLU A 64 -39.64 -10.42 -21.17
N TYR A 65 -38.37 -10.42 -20.74
CA TYR A 65 -37.22 -10.63 -21.63
C TYR A 65 -36.15 -11.51 -20.95
N GLU A 66 -36.09 -12.77 -21.36
CA GLU A 66 -35.14 -13.76 -20.77
C GLU A 66 -33.68 -13.34 -20.88
N GLY A 67 -33.34 -12.54 -21.91
CA GLY A 67 -31.99 -11.98 -22.11
C GLY A 67 -31.61 -10.86 -21.17
N TYR A 68 -32.54 -10.28 -20.41
CA TYR A 68 -32.27 -9.12 -19.58
C TYR A 68 -31.23 -9.42 -18.48
N LYS A 69 -30.16 -8.65 -18.46
CA LYS A 69 -29.01 -8.81 -17.53
C LYS A 69 -28.35 -10.21 -17.53
N ALA A 70 -28.62 -11.07 -18.50
CA ALA A 70 -28.11 -12.46 -18.57
C ALA A 70 -26.58 -12.53 -18.70
N THR A 71 -25.91 -11.46 -19.13
CA THR A 71 -24.45 -11.37 -19.27
C THR A 71 -23.76 -10.87 -18.00
N ARG A 72 -24.51 -10.47 -16.96
CA ARG A 72 -23.92 -10.01 -15.70
C ARG A 72 -23.29 -11.18 -14.93
N HIS A 73 -22.05 -10.97 -14.45
CA HIS A 73 -21.41 -11.92 -13.56
C HIS A 73 -22.09 -11.94 -12.19
N ALA A 74 -22.05 -13.08 -11.51
CA ALA A 74 -22.51 -13.20 -10.13
C ALA A 74 -21.77 -12.20 -9.21
N MET A 75 -22.48 -11.69 -8.23
CA MET A 75 -21.91 -10.80 -7.23
C MET A 75 -20.81 -11.53 -6.44
N PRO A 76 -19.61 -10.94 -6.23
CA PRO A 76 -18.58 -11.51 -5.37
C PRO A 76 -19.12 -11.83 -3.96
N GLU A 77 -18.69 -12.96 -3.40
CA GLU A 77 -19.15 -13.37 -2.06
C GLU A 77 -18.80 -12.34 -1.00
N GLU A 78 -17.60 -11.74 -1.10
CA GLU A 78 -17.11 -10.71 -0.20
C GLU A 78 -17.98 -9.43 -0.24
N LEU A 79 -18.59 -9.12 -1.37
CA LEU A 79 -19.56 -8.03 -1.48
C LEU A 79 -20.94 -8.45 -0.94
N ALA A 80 -21.36 -9.66 -1.29
CA ALA A 80 -22.66 -10.18 -0.88
C ALA A 80 -22.80 -10.26 0.64
N MET A 81 -21.71 -10.60 1.37
CA MET A 81 -21.72 -10.65 2.83
C MET A 81 -21.77 -9.26 3.49
N GLN A 82 -21.30 -8.21 2.81
CA GLN A 82 -21.29 -6.84 3.34
C GLN A 82 -22.64 -6.13 3.20
N ILE A 83 -23.48 -6.48 2.23
CA ILE A 83 -24.77 -5.82 1.98
C ILE A 83 -25.73 -5.91 3.18
N PRO A 84 -25.96 -7.07 3.82
CA PRO A 84 -26.81 -7.15 5.00
C PRO A 84 -26.31 -6.26 6.13
N VAL A 85 -24.99 -6.29 6.39
CA VAL A 85 -24.36 -5.48 7.45
C VAL A 85 -24.45 -3.99 7.14
N LEU A 86 -24.28 -3.56 5.87
CA LEU A 86 -24.53 -2.18 5.48
C LEU A 86 -25.99 -1.76 5.77
N LYS A 87 -26.94 -2.65 5.50
CA LYS A 87 -28.35 -2.39 5.78
C LYS A 87 -28.60 -2.19 7.28
N ASP A 88 -27.99 -3.03 8.13
CA ASP A 88 -28.06 -2.87 9.59
C ASP A 88 -27.44 -1.55 10.05
N VAL A 89 -26.31 -1.14 9.43
CA VAL A 89 -25.69 0.17 9.71
C VAL A 89 -26.59 1.32 9.32
N LEU A 90 -27.24 1.27 8.14
CA LEU A 90 -28.17 2.31 7.71
C LEU A 90 -29.40 2.40 8.65
N ASP A 91 -29.91 1.26 9.11
CA ASP A 91 -31.01 1.21 10.09
C ASP A 91 -30.59 1.85 11.43
N ALA A 92 -29.37 1.53 11.89
CA ALA A 92 -28.82 2.14 13.10
C ALA A 92 -28.53 3.65 12.92
N MET A 93 -28.25 4.10 11.71
CA MET A 93 -28.15 5.53 11.36
C MET A 93 -29.49 6.23 11.22
N ASN A 94 -30.60 5.51 11.41
CA ASN A 94 -31.97 6.00 11.17
C ASN A 94 -32.21 6.51 9.74
N ILE A 95 -31.57 5.85 8.74
CA ILE A 95 -31.74 6.15 7.31
C ILE A 95 -32.72 5.14 6.72
N PRO A 96 -33.94 5.57 6.32
CA PRO A 96 -34.93 4.69 5.71
C PRO A 96 -34.42 4.02 4.44
N ARG A 97 -34.72 2.72 4.29
CA ARG A 97 -34.38 1.91 3.11
C ARG A 97 -35.62 1.45 2.39
N TYR A 98 -35.57 1.44 1.07
CA TYR A 98 -36.68 1.01 0.23
C TYR A 98 -36.28 -0.15 -0.67
N GLU A 99 -37.06 -1.20 -0.67
CA GLU A 99 -36.92 -2.41 -1.48
C GLU A 99 -38.33 -2.93 -1.82
N LEU A 100 -38.56 -3.28 -3.08
CA LEU A 100 -39.87 -3.77 -3.52
C LEU A 100 -39.71 -4.97 -4.46
N ALA A 101 -40.38 -6.08 -4.18
CA ALA A 101 -40.35 -7.26 -5.05
C ALA A 101 -40.96 -6.94 -6.43
N GLY A 102 -40.34 -7.42 -7.50
CA GLY A 102 -40.78 -7.19 -8.86
C GLY A 102 -40.26 -5.90 -9.52
N PHE A 103 -39.64 -5.00 -8.75
CA PHE A 103 -39.08 -3.72 -9.22
C PHE A 103 -37.60 -3.63 -8.91
N GLU A 104 -36.88 -2.84 -9.69
CA GLU A 104 -35.46 -2.53 -9.45
C GLU A 104 -35.30 -1.25 -8.59
N ALA A 105 -34.13 -1.06 -8.00
CA ALA A 105 -33.80 0.14 -7.24
C ALA A 105 -34.05 1.43 -8.05
N ASP A 106 -33.72 1.42 -9.35
CA ASP A 106 -33.98 2.55 -10.25
C ASP A 106 -35.45 2.91 -10.36
N ASP A 107 -36.37 1.92 -10.38
CA ASP A 107 -37.81 2.13 -10.42
C ASP A 107 -38.29 2.77 -9.09
N LEU A 108 -37.73 2.36 -7.97
CA LEU A 108 -38.02 2.97 -6.67
C LEU A 108 -37.51 4.40 -6.62
N ILE A 109 -36.31 4.66 -7.12
CA ILE A 109 -35.71 6.00 -7.22
C ILE A 109 -36.59 6.90 -8.10
N GLY A 110 -36.99 6.41 -9.26
CA GLY A 110 -37.91 7.10 -10.16
C GLY A 110 -39.23 7.44 -9.50
N THR A 111 -39.82 6.50 -8.76
CA THR A 111 -41.07 6.69 -8.03
C THR A 111 -40.91 7.68 -6.88
N ILE A 112 -39.79 7.60 -6.14
CA ILE A 112 -39.48 8.52 -5.03
C ILE A 112 -39.31 9.95 -5.56
N SER A 113 -38.56 10.14 -6.67
CA SER A 113 -38.33 11.46 -7.26
C SER A 113 -39.66 12.10 -7.67
N ARG A 114 -40.57 11.36 -8.31
CA ARG A 114 -41.93 11.86 -8.69
C ARG A 114 -42.82 12.19 -7.51
N LYS A 115 -42.74 11.38 -6.44
CA LYS A 115 -43.48 11.68 -5.22
C LYS A 115 -42.92 12.90 -4.50
N CYS A 116 -41.62 13.15 -4.50
CA CYS A 116 -41.01 14.37 -4.00
C CYS A 116 -41.51 15.59 -4.80
N GLU A 117 -41.43 15.57 -6.11
CA GLU A 117 -41.92 16.65 -6.98
C GLU A 117 -43.41 16.94 -6.73
N SER A 118 -44.24 15.88 -6.67
CA SER A 118 -45.69 16.02 -6.41
C SER A 118 -46.01 16.62 -5.02
N ALA A 119 -45.08 16.43 -4.06
CA ALA A 119 -45.19 17.02 -2.72
C ALA A 119 -44.56 18.42 -2.63
N GLY A 120 -44.04 18.97 -3.73
CA GLY A 120 -43.39 20.29 -3.77
C GLY A 120 -41.95 20.29 -3.19
N TRP A 121 -41.25 19.14 -3.24
CA TRP A 121 -39.87 19.00 -2.79
C TRP A 121 -38.93 18.85 -3.99
N ASP A 122 -37.72 19.44 -3.88
CA ASP A 122 -36.63 19.13 -4.80
C ASP A 122 -36.00 17.78 -4.42
N CYS A 123 -35.60 17.00 -5.42
CA CYS A 123 -35.01 15.68 -5.23
C CYS A 123 -33.58 15.62 -5.81
N VAL A 124 -32.63 15.17 -5.00
CA VAL A 124 -31.27 14.83 -5.47
C VAL A 124 -31.13 13.30 -5.51
N VAL A 125 -30.89 12.75 -6.70
CA VAL A 125 -30.64 11.34 -6.93
C VAL A 125 -29.13 11.10 -7.02
N ALA A 126 -28.55 10.41 -6.04
CA ALA A 126 -27.14 10.09 -6.01
C ALA A 126 -26.91 8.64 -6.50
N THR A 127 -26.34 8.51 -7.70
CA THR A 127 -26.10 7.21 -8.33
C THR A 127 -24.84 7.25 -9.21
N GLY A 128 -24.29 6.10 -9.51
CA GLY A 128 -23.27 5.94 -10.56
C GLY A 128 -23.87 5.46 -11.90
N ASP A 129 -25.16 5.20 -11.96
CA ASP A 129 -25.84 4.73 -13.16
C ASP A 129 -26.33 5.91 -14.02
N LYS A 130 -26.03 5.85 -15.32
CA LYS A 130 -26.47 6.88 -16.26
C LYS A 130 -27.93 6.71 -16.66
N ASP A 131 -28.57 5.59 -16.37
CA ASP A 131 -29.96 5.33 -16.70
C ASP A 131 -30.87 6.26 -15.91
N SER A 132 -30.49 6.58 -14.68
CA SER A 132 -31.17 7.56 -13.85
C SER A 132 -31.21 8.97 -14.46
N LEU A 133 -30.41 9.27 -15.51
CA LEU A 133 -30.45 10.56 -16.20
C LEU A 133 -31.80 10.88 -16.83
N GLN A 134 -32.64 9.88 -17.14
CA GLN A 134 -33.99 10.07 -17.60
C GLN A 134 -34.93 10.73 -16.56
N LEU A 135 -34.50 10.72 -15.28
CA LEU A 135 -35.26 11.29 -14.16
C LEU A 135 -35.02 12.79 -13.96
N VAL A 136 -34.03 13.37 -14.66
CA VAL A 136 -33.67 14.79 -14.53
C VAL A 136 -34.81 15.70 -14.96
N THR A 137 -35.23 16.58 -14.06
CA THR A 137 -36.29 17.60 -14.28
C THR A 137 -35.87 18.91 -13.63
N GLU A 138 -36.71 19.95 -13.67
CA GLU A 138 -36.48 21.21 -12.95
C GLU A 138 -36.42 21.04 -11.42
N HIS A 139 -36.96 19.94 -10.88
CA HIS A 139 -37.03 19.60 -9.45
C HIS A 139 -36.24 18.34 -9.07
N THR A 140 -35.74 17.61 -10.06
CA THR A 140 -34.92 16.43 -9.80
C THR A 140 -33.54 16.58 -10.46
N THR A 141 -32.49 16.66 -9.63
CA THR A 141 -31.09 16.69 -10.04
C THR A 141 -30.48 15.30 -9.87
N VAL A 142 -29.80 14.77 -10.89
CA VAL A 142 -29.06 13.52 -10.77
C VAL A 142 -27.57 13.83 -10.55
N LYS A 143 -27.07 13.46 -9.37
CA LYS A 143 -25.65 13.54 -9.00
C LYS A 143 -24.94 12.25 -9.42
N LEU A 144 -24.28 12.30 -10.59
CA LEU A 144 -23.52 11.17 -11.11
C LEU A 144 -22.19 11.01 -10.36
N ILE A 145 -22.01 9.84 -9.76
CA ILE A 145 -20.81 9.46 -9.03
C ILE A 145 -19.90 8.65 -9.98
N SER A 146 -18.64 9.06 -10.12
CA SER A 146 -17.66 8.33 -10.89
C SER A 146 -16.36 8.16 -10.09
N THR A 147 -15.80 6.94 -10.09
CA THR A 147 -14.51 6.65 -9.46
C THR A 147 -13.49 6.35 -10.54
N ARG A 148 -12.37 7.11 -10.57
CA ARG A 148 -11.24 6.88 -11.46
C ARG A 148 -9.94 6.91 -10.66
N MET A 149 -9.12 5.86 -10.79
CA MET A 149 -7.81 5.75 -10.11
C MET A 149 -7.87 6.03 -8.59
N GLY A 150 -8.92 5.51 -7.92
CA GLY A 150 -9.11 5.73 -6.47
C GLY A 150 -9.68 7.12 -6.09
N GLN A 151 -9.84 8.03 -7.05
CA GLN A 151 -10.48 9.31 -6.82
C GLN A 151 -11.96 9.25 -7.24
N THR A 152 -12.84 9.60 -6.32
CA THR A 152 -14.26 9.71 -6.59
C THR A 152 -14.63 11.16 -6.86
N THR A 153 -15.29 11.39 -7.99
CA THR A 153 -15.82 12.69 -8.40
C THR A 153 -17.32 12.61 -8.56
N THR A 154 -18.00 13.70 -8.27
CA THR A 154 -19.43 13.89 -8.47
C THR A 154 -19.68 14.92 -9.58
N LYS A 155 -20.74 14.74 -10.35
CA LYS A 155 -21.19 15.69 -11.37
C LYS A 155 -22.69 15.84 -11.30
N ASP A 156 -23.15 17.07 -11.11
CA ASP A 156 -24.57 17.39 -11.09
C ASP A 156 -25.09 17.50 -12.53
N MET A 157 -26.16 16.75 -12.77
CA MET A 157 -26.87 16.73 -14.04
C MET A 157 -28.23 17.41 -13.85
N THR A 158 -28.33 18.66 -14.29
CA THR A 158 -29.56 19.45 -14.40
C THR A 158 -30.07 19.40 -15.84
N PRO A 159 -31.29 19.86 -16.13
CA PRO A 159 -31.75 19.93 -17.53
C PRO A 159 -30.82 20.71 -18.46
N GLU A 160 -30.21 21.79 -17.97
CA GLU A 160 -29.25 22.59 -18.73
C GLU A 160 -27.96 21.83 -19.02
N SER A 161 -27.30 21.34 -17.97
CA SER A 161 -26.03 20.60 -18.07
C SER A 161 -26.20 19.31 -18.87
N PHE A 162 -27.37 18.67 -18.82
CA PHE A 162 -27.70 17.52 -19.67
C PHE A 162 -27.80 17.91 -21.13
N ARG A 163 -28.55 19.00 -21.47
CA ARG A 163 -28.67 19.50 -22.86
C ARG A 163 -27.34 19.92 -23.45
N GLU A 164 -26.47 20.54 -22.67
CA GLU A 164 -25.10 20.88 -23.12
C GLU A 164 -24.29 19.65 -23.52
N VAL A 165 -24.43 18.53 -22.80
CA VAL A 165 -23.69 17.30 -23.05
C VAL A 165 -24.30 16.47 -24.17
N TYR A 166 -25.62 16.31 -24.19
CA TYR A 166 -26.33 15.38 -25.08
C TYR A 166 -27.05 16.04 -26.27
N GLY A 167 -27.41 17.31 -26.15
CA GLY A 167 -28.09 18.07 -27.23
C GLY A 167 -29.61 17.82 -27.34
N PHE A 168 -30.22 17.14 -26.35
CA PHE A 168 -31.67 16.89 -26.28
C PHE A 168 -32.17 16.89 -24.82
N ALA A 169 -33.48 16.73 -24.61
CA ALA A 169 -34.02 16.74 -23.25
C ALA A 169 -33.75 15.41 -22.50
N PRO A 170 -33.53 15.43 -21.15
CA PRO A 170 -33.19 14.25 -20.36
C PRO A 170 -34.06 13.01 -20.60
N ILE A 171 -35.37 13.20 -20.73
CA ILE A 171 -36.32 12.11 -20.92
C ILE A 171 -36.00 11.25 -22.17
N HIS A 172 -35.36 11.85 -23.19
CA HIS A 172 -35.02 11.15 -24.43
C HIS A 172 -33.72 10.32 -24.36
N ILE A 173 -33.10 10.19 -23.19
CA ILE A 173 -32.00 9.22 -23.00
C ILE A 173 -32.48 7.78 -23.19
N VAL A 174 -33.74 7.51 -22.86
CA VAL A 174 -34.39 6.22 -23.11
C VAL A 174 -34.50 5.92 -24.60
N ASP A 175 -34.90 6.93 -25.41
CA ASP A 175 -34.99 6.83 -26.85
C ASP A 175 -33.62 6.55 -27.48
N LEU A 176 -32.57 7.15 -26.95
CA LEU A 176 -31.19 6.88 -27.36
C LEU A 176 -30.84 5.40 -27.12
N LYS A 177 -31.15 4.86 -25.92
CA LYS A 177 -30.92 3.47 -25.59
C LYS A 177 -31.80 2.51 -26.38
N ALA A 178 -33.03 2.89 -26.68
CA ALA A 178 -33.91 2.13 -27.54
C ALA A 178 -33.29 1.87 -28.92
N LEU A 179 -32.56 2.83 -29.46
CA LEU A 179 -31.92 2.70 -30.77
C LEU A 179 -30.56 1.96 -30.69
N MET A 180 -29.68 2.35 -29.73
CA MET A 180 -28.32 1.81 -29.70
C MET A 180 -28.18 0.52 -28.91
N GLY A 181 -29.16 0.20 -28.09
CA GLY A 181 -29.10 -0.88 -27.11
C GLY A 181 -28.26 -0.52 -25.88
N ASP A 182 -28.21 -1.45 -24.94
CA ASP A 182 -27.32 -1.38 -23.77
C ASP A 182 -26.64 -2.72 -23.51
N ALA A 183 -25.33 -2.76 -23.71
CA ALA A 183 -24.54 -3.97 -23.49
C ALA A 183 -24.44 -4.39 -22.02
N SER A 184 -24.57 -3.47 -21.07
CA SER A 184 -24.49 -3.75 -19.63
C SER A 184 -25.72 -4.49 -19.12
N ASP A 185 -26.89 -4.18 -19.68
CA ASP A 185 -28.19 -4.80 -19.35
C ASP A 185 -28.70 -5.79 -20.42
N ASN A 186 -27.85 -6.01 -21.41
CA ASN A 186 -28.17 -6.88 -22.56
C ASN A 186 -29.46 -6.46 -23.27
N ILE A 187 -29.68 -5.15 -23.39
CA ILE A 187 -30.81 -4.58 -24.16
C ILE A 187 -30.39 -4.50 -25.63
N PRO A 188 -31.16 -5.09 -26.55
CA PRO A 188 -30.68 -5.35 -27.91
C PRO A 188 -30.52 -4.08 -28.78
N GLY A 189 -31.41 -3.08 -28.63
CA GLY A 189 -31.45 -1.93 -29.53
C GLY A 189 -31.85 -2.31 -30.96
N VAL A 190 -31.55 -1.46 -31.91
CA VAL A 190 -31.70 -1.72 -33.35
C VAL A 190 -30.40 -2.31 -33.89
N PRO A 191 -30.39 -3.56 -34.40
CA PRO A 191 -29.16 -4.19 -34.87
C PRO A 191 -28.36 -3.34 -35.88
N GLY A 192 -27.12 -3.01 -35.51
CA GLY A 192 -26.22 -2.25 -36.37
C GLY A 192 -26.47 -0.72 -36.38
N VAL A 193 -27.28 -0.21 -35.46
CA VAL A 193 -27.35 1.24 -35.11
C VAL A 193 -26.49 1.48 -33.86
N GLY A 194 -25.35 2.11 -33.99
CA GLY A 194 -24.48 2.42 -32.88
C GLY A 194 -24.71 3.83 -32.35
N GLU A 195 -24.04 4.12 -31.19
CA GLU A 195 -24.18 5.37 -30.40
C GLU A 195 -24.17 6.65 -31.25
N LYS A 196 -23.18 6.82 -32.16
CA LYS A 196 -23.08 8.03 -32.99
C LYS A 196 -24.29 8.24 -33.91
N THR A 197 -24.84 7.14 -34.43
CA THR A 197 -26.02 7.21 -35.33
C THR A 197 -27.27 7.49 -34.53
N ALA A 198 -27.46 6.78 -33.42
CA ALA A 198 -28.58 6.97 -32.53
C ALA A 198 -28.60 8.39 -31.95
N MET A 199 -27.43 8.89 -31.48
CA MET A 199 -27.26 10.25 -30.96
C MET A 199 -27.70 11.32 -31.99
N ALA A 200 -27.24 11.20 -33.25
CA ALA A 200 -27.61 12.16 -34.30
C ALA A 200 -29.11 12.15 -34.63
N LEU A 201 -29.73 10.97 -34.55
CA LEU A 201 -31.17 10.84 -34.78
C LEU A 201 -31.98 11.44 -33.64
N ILE A 202 -31.62 11.18 -32.39
CA ILE A 202 -32.33 11.72 -31.21
C ILE A 202 -32.10 13.23 -31.09
N GLN A 203 -30.91 13.75 -31.37
CA GLN A 203 -30.72 15.21 -31.42
C GLN A 203 -31.60 15.90 -32.45
N LYS A 204 -31.94 15.26 -33.55
CA LYS A 204 -32.74 15.87 -34.61
C LYS A 204 -34.23 15.60 -34.45
N TYR A 205 -34.64 14.39 -34.08
CA TYR A 205 -36.03 13.97 -34.06
C TYR A 205 -36.60 13.77 -32.65
N GLN A 206 -35.77 13.89 -31.61
CA GLN A 206 -36.08 13.83 -30.19
C GLN A 206 -36.49 12.45 -29.68
N SER A 207 -37.42 11.74 -30.32
CA SER A 207 -37.95 10.44 -29.85
C SER A 207 -37.99 9.38 -30.92
N ILE A 208 -38.04 8.09 -30.52
CA ILE A 208 -38.23 6.97 -31.44
C ILE A 208 -39.59 7.06 -32.11
N ASP A 209 -40.65 7.48 -31.43
CA ASP A 209 -41.96 7.65 -32.01
C ASP A 209 -41.95 8.65 -33.17
N GLU A 210 -41.26 9.76 -33.03
CA GLU A 210 -41.14 10.73 -34.13
C GLU A 210 -40.27 10.20 -35.26
N ILE A 211 -39.19 9.45 -34.96
CA ILE A 211 -38.37 8.78 -35.98
C ILE A 211 -39.21 7.81 -36.79
N TYR A 212 -39.97 6.94 -36.14
CA TYR A 212 -40.80 5.94 -36.82
C TYR A 212 -42.01 6.54 -37.55
N ARG A 213 -42.56 7.64 -36.99
CA ARG A 213 -43.63 8.41 -37.66
C ARG A 213 -43.19 9.04 -38.97
N LEU A 214 -41.94 9.51 -39.04
CA LEU A 214 -41.38 10.18 -40.20
C LEU A 214 -40.62 9.24 -41.13
N LEU A 215 -40.48 7.98 -40.81
CA LEU A 215 -39.89 6.99 -41.71
C LEU A 215 -40.78 6.78 -42.96
N PRO A 216 -40.28 6.84 -44.22
CA PRO A 216 -38.91 6.82 -44.69
C PRO A 216 -38.28 8.20 -44.99
N ASP A 217 -38.91 9.31 -44.61
CA ASP A 217 -38.54 10.69 -44.96
C ASP A 217 -37.48 11.28 -44.08
N ILE A 218 -36.95 10.50 -43.12
CA ILE A 218 -35.87 10.96 -42.23
C ILE A 218 -34.56 11.21 -42.98
N GLU A 219 -33.84 12.24 -42.65
CA GLU A 219 -32.50 12.52 -43.16
C GLU A 219 -31.44 11.55 -42.59
N ALA A 220 -31.38 10.35 -43.11
CA ALA A 220 -30.43 9.30 -42.76
C ALA A 220 -29.96 8.52 -44.01
N LYS A 221 -28.84 7.83 -43.86
CA LYS A 221 -28.35 6.96 -44.94
C LYS A 221 -29.37 5.84 -45.27
N PRO A 222 -29.60 5.44 -46.56
CA PRO A 222 -30.55 4.41 -46.90
C PRO A 222 -30.40 3.11 -46.07
N ASN A 223 -29.18 2.70 -45.76
CA ASN A 223 -28.92 1.54 -44.93
C ASN A 223 -29.36 1.73 -43.46
N VAL A 224 -29.36 2.94 -42.95
CA VAL A 224 -29.85 3.24 -41.60
C VAL A 224 -31.37 3.19 -41.58
N ILE A 225 -32.04 3.77 -42.57
CA ILE A 225 -33.48 3.70 -42.74
C ILE A 225 -33.96 2.23 -42.81
N LYS A 226 -33.29 1.41 -43.61
CA LYS A 226 -33.59 -0.03 -43.71
C LYS A 226 -33.48 -0.72 -42.36
N LYS A 227 -32.37 -0.48 -41.60
CA LYS A 227 -32.20 -1.08 -40.27
C LYS A 227 -33.24 -0.64 -39.26
N LEU A 228 -33.64 0.63 -39.30
CA LEU A 228 -34.70 1.14 -38.44
C LEU A 228 -36.04 0.46 -38.79
N THR A 229 -36.37 0.33 -40.07
CA THR A 229 -37.59 -0.34 -40.50
C THR A 229 -37.63 -1.81 -40.06
N GLU A 230 -36.52 -2.54 -40.24
CA GLU A 230 -36.39 -3.94 -39.82
C GLU A 230 -36.32 -4.14 -38.30
N GLY A 231 -35.87 -3.10 -37.57
CA GLY A 231 -35.61 -3.16 -36.12
C GLY A 231 -36.63 -2.42 -35.25
N GLU A 232 -37.81 -2.01 -35.78
CA GLU A 232 -38.80 -1.24 -35.01
C GLU A 232 -39.30 -1.99 -33.76
N GLU A 233 -39.62 -3.25 -33.87
CA GLU A 233 -40.07 -4.08 -32.74
C GLU A 233 -38.99 -4.14 -31.64
N SER A 234 -37.74 -4.36 -32.04
CA SER A 234 -36.61 -4.40 -31.14
C SER A 234 -36.36 -3.03 -30.46
N ALA A 235 -36.53 -1.92 -31.18
CA ALA A 235 -36.44 -0.58 -30.60
C ALA A 235 -37.53 -0.33 -29.56
N ARG A 236 -38.78 -0.71 -29.85
CA ARG A 236 -39.91 -0.54 -28.90
C ARG A 236 -39.77 -1.42 -27.67
N GLN A 237 -39.32 -2.66 -27.82
CA GLN A 237 -38.97 -3.55 -26.71
C GLN A 237 -37.84 -2.96 -25.88
N SER A 238 -36.78 -2.47 -26.53
CA SER A 238 -35.62 -1.85 -25.86
C SER A 238 -36.00 -0.56 -25.14
N PHE A 239 -36.92 0.25 -25.68
CA PHE A 239 -37.46 1.43 -25.02
C PHE A 239 -38.20 1.04 -23.73
N HIS A 240 -39.07 0.02 -23.79
CA HIS A 240 -39.79 -0.46 -22.62
C HIS A 240 -38.88 -0.99 -21.55
N LEU A 241 -37.85 -1.78 -21.89
CA LEU A 241 -36.90 -2.33 -20.96
C LEU A 241 -35.98 -1.26 -20.31
N ALA A 242 -35.63 -0.21 -21.07
CA ALA A 242 -34.78 0.88 -20.60
C ALA A 242 -35.53 1.95 -19.80
N THR A 243 -36.83 1.97 -19.86
CA THR A 243 -37.68 2.96 -19.15
C THR A 243 -37.75 2.63 -17.67
N ILE A 244 -37.42 3.62 -16.83
CA ILE A 244 -37.60 3.55 -15.38
C ILE A 244 -39.06 3.80 -15.04
N VAL A 245 -39.64 2.91 -14.23
CA VAL A 245 -41.00 3.05 -13.70
C VAL A 245 -41.03 4.13 -12.62
N THR A 246 -41.97 5.06 -12.73
CA THR A 246 -42.09 6.21 -11.80
C THR A 246 -43.34 6.19 -10.93
N ASP A 247 -44.11 5.11 -11.00
CA ASP A 247 -45.39 4.91 -10.30
C ASP A 247 -45.48 3.53 -9.63
N ALA A 248 -44.34 2.94 -9.27
CA ALA A 248 -44.30 1.68 -8.53
C ALA A 248 -45.15 1.78 -7.23
N PRO A 249 -45.82 0.68 -6.79
CA PRO A 249 -46.67 0.65 -5.62
C PRO A 249 -45.86 0.75 -4.31
N LEU A 250 -45.15 1.85 -4.13
CA LEU A 250 -44.29 2.16 -3.00
C LEU A 250 -45.00 3.12 -2.07
N GLU A 251 -45.16 2.76 -0.79
CA GLU A 251 -45.57 3.70 0.25
C GLU A 251 -44.39 4.60 0.62
N PHE A 252 -44.47 5.88 0.28
CA PHE A 252 -43.40 6.85 0.49
C PHE A 252 -43.96 8.27 0.70
N SER A 253 -43.42 8.98 1.68
CA SER A 253 -43.62 10.41 1.89
C SER A 253 -42.29 11.07 2.24
N PRO A 254 -41.95 12.25 1.68
CA PRO A 254 -40.72 12.94 2.04
C PRO A 254 -40.57 13.22 3.54
N GLN A 255 -41.72 13.48 4.23
CA GLN A 255 -41.76 13.78 5.66
C GLN A 255 -41.31 12.60 6.53
N ASP A 256 -41.56 11.35 6.09
CA ASP A 256 -41.18 10.16 6.85
C ASP A 256 -39.69 9.90 6.76
N ASN A 257 -38.99 10.55 5.83
CA ASN A 257 -37.58 10.43 5.55
C ASN A 257 -36.73 11.58 6.07
N LEU A 258 -37.30 12.45 6.94
CA LEU A 258 -36.52 13.50 7.59
C LEU A 258 -35.37 12.93 8.38
N ARG A 259 -34.21 13.56 8.27
CA ARG A 259 -32.98 13.10 8.94
C ARG A 259 -33.15 13.09 10.46
N LYS A 260 -32.70 12.01 11.07
CA LYS A 260 -32.67 11.78 12.51
C LYS A 260 -31.24 11.52 12.96
N ALA A 261 -30.96 11.76 14.25
CA ALA A 261 -29.70 11.35 14.82
C ALA A 261 -29.56 9.81 14.78
N PRO A 262 -28.35 9.28 14.63
CA PRO A 262 -28.10 7.86 14.75
C PRO A 262 -28.59 7.31 16.10
N SER A 263 -28.97 6.03 16.10
CA SER A 263 -29.34 5.31 17.32
C SER A 263 -28.11 4.80 18.05
N ASP A 264 -28.23 4.45 19.32
CA ASP A 264 -27.15 3.86 20.14
C ASP A 264 -26.65 2.52 19.57
N ALA A 265 -27.43 1.84 18.72
CA ALA A 265 -27.03 0.62 18.03
C ALA A 265 -25.89 0.83 17.01
N LEU A 266 -25.62 2.06 16.58
CA LEU A 266 -24.57 2.32 15.60
C LEU A 266 -23.17 2.14 16.18
N TYR A 267 -22.97 2.51 17.46
CA TYR A 267 -21.67 2.36 18.12
C TYR A 267 -21.16 0.91 18.11
N PRO A 268 -21.90 -0.11 18.61
CA PRO A 268 -21.44 -1.49 18.60
C PRO A 268 -21.25 -2.06 17.19
N LEU A 269 -22.02 -1.60 16.19
CA LEU A 269 -21.81 -2.00 14.81
C LEU A 269 -20.48 -1.47 14.27
N PHE A 270 -20.16 -0.20 14.52
CA PHE A 270 -18.88 0.37 14.10
C PHE A 270 -17.69 -0.25 14.86
N MET A 271 -17.85 -0.58 16.13
CA MET A 271 -16.85 -1.33 16.89
C MET A 271 -16.60 -2.72 16.25
N LYS A 272 -17.66 -3.47 15.95
CA LYS A 272 -17.55 -4.78 15.27
C LYS A 272 -16.89 -4.69 13.88
N LEU A 273 -17.09 -3.58 13.17
CA LEU A 273 -16.52 -3.32 11.85
C LEU A 273 -15.14 -2.65 11.94
N GLU A 274 -14.64 -2.35 13.12
CA GLU A 274 -13.37 -1.66 13.38
C GLU A 274 -13.29 -0.26 12.74
N PHE A 275 -14.42 0.46 12.69
CA PHE A 275 -14.56 1.80 12.09
C PHE A 275 -14.34 2.92 13.11
N THR A 276 -13.24 2.91 13.83
CA THR A 276 -12.93 3.88 14.90
C THR A 276 -13.04 5.33 14.44
N LYS A 277 -12.49 5.67 13.28
CA LYS A 277 -12.59 7.04 12.72
C LYS A 277 -14.02 7.50 12.42
N LEU A 278 -14.91 6.57 12.10
CA LEU A 278 -16.33 6.91 11.89
C LEU A 278 -17.04 7.09 13.21
N ILE A 279 -16.63 6.39 14.28
CA ILE A 279 -17.12 6.63 15.64
C ILE A 279 -16.85 8.08 16.04
N ASP A 280 -15.63 8.56 15.86
CA ASP A 280 -15.25 9.96 16.14
C ASP A 280 -16.00 10.95 15.25
N LYS A 281 -16.02 10.69 13.93
CA LYS A 281 -16.71 11.58 12.97
C LYS A 281 -18.18 11.78 13.29
N TYR A 282 -18.87 10.74 13.75
CA TYR A 282 -20.29 10.80 14.13
C TYR A 282 -20.52 11.14 15.60
N GLY A 283 -19.46 11.35 16.40
CA GLY A 283 -19.53 11.69 17.82
C GLY A 283 -20.25 10.63 18.66
N LEU A 284 -20.13 9.35 18.28
CA LEU A 284 -20.83 8.26 18.93
C LEU A 284 -20.20 7.96 20.29
N LYS A 285 -21.07 7.69 21.29
CA LYS A 285 -20.65 7.30 22.63
C LYS A 285 -21.07 5.85 22.90
N PRO A 286 -20.34 5.11 23.75
CA PRO A 286 -20.78 3.79 24.19
C PRO A 286 -22.17 3.85 24.82
N PRO A 287 -23.11 2.95 24.45
CA PRO A 287 -24.40 2.85 25.11
C PRO A 287 -24.24 2.46 26.58
N ALA A 288 -25.06 3.05 27.46
CA ALA A 288 -24.99 2.83 28.90
C ALA A 288 -25.24 1.35 29.35
N ASP A 289 -25.89 0.55 28.52
CA ASP A 289 -26.33 -0.82 28.81
C ASP A 289 -25.43 -1.91 28.20
N ILE A 290 -24.40 -1.59 27.44
CA ILE A 290 -23.39 -2.57 27.02
C ILE A 290 -22.42 -2.69 28.20
N PRO A 291 -22.20 -3.91 28.76
CA PRO A 291 -21.07 -4.13 29.67
C PRO A 291 -19.85 -3.61 28.94
N ALA A 292 -19.17 -2.63 29.51
CA ALA A 292 -17.93 -2.12 28.95
C ALA A 292 -17.06 -3.34 28.64
N ALA A 293 -16.79 -3.60 27.35
CA ALA A 293 -15.80 -4.58 26.97
C ALA A 293 -14.50 -4.03 27.55
N GLU A 294 -14.02 -4.66 28.61
CA GLU A 294 -12.87 -4.26 29.42
C GLU A 294 -12.99 -2.78 29.91
N GLU A 295 -12.78 -2.54 31.21
CA GLU A 295 -12.78 -1.19 31.77
C GLU A 295 -11.89 -0.30 30.93
N PRO A 296 -12.32 0.97 30.59
CA PRO A 296 -11.47 1.87 29.81
C PRO A 296 -10.11 1.92 30.47
N VAL A 297 -9.04 1.81 29.66
CA VAL A 297 -7.68 1.95 30.17
C VAL A 297 -7.59 3.33 30.85
N ASP A 298 -7.32 3.33 32.16
CA ASP A 298 -7.12 4.56 32.91
C ASP A 298 -5.73 5.11 32.61
N LEU A 299 -5.70 6.17 31.81
CA LEU A 299 -4.47 6.92 31.48
C LEU A 299 -4.22 8.07 32.44
N THR A 300 -4.92 8.11 33.57
CA THR A 300 -4.77 9.17 34.56
C THR A 300 -3.53 8.95 35.41
N VAL A 301 -2.59 9.87 35.36
CA VAL A 301 -1.38 9.86 36.18
C VAL A 301 -1.29 11.10 37.05
N THR A 302 -0.60 10.96 38.17
CA THR A 302 -0.25 12.12 38.99
C THR A 302 1.02 12.77 38.42
N ALA A 303 0.84 13.89 37.71
CA ALA A 303 1.96 14.65 37.13
C ALA A 303 2.73 15.45 38.19
N GLU A 304 4.03 15.40 38.10
CA GLU A 304 4.91 16.20 39.00
C GLU A 304 6.05 16.88 38.21
N ALA A 305 6.03 18.22 38.20
CA ALA A 305 7.06 19.00 37.52
C ALA A 305 8.40 18.95 38.28
N VAL A 306 9.45 18.56 37.57
CA VAL A 306 10.82 18.45 38.08
C VAL A 306 11.65 19.64 37.58
N THR A 307 11.70 20.70 38.38
CA THR A 307 12.33 21.97 37.97
C THR A 307 13.72 22.17 38.58
N THR A 308 14.04 21.50 39.71
CA THR A 308 15.30 21.70 40.42
C THR A 308 16.25 20.50 40.31
N VAL A 309 17.55 20.73 40.43
CA VAL A 309 18.59 19.70 40.40
C VAL A 309 18.44 18.66 41.51
N GLU A 310 18.06 19.10 42.72
CA GLU A 310 17.83 18.20 43.86
C GLU A 310 16.68 17.22 43.58
N LYS A 311 15.57 17.76 43.07
CA LYS A 311 14.41 16.95 42.75
C LYS A 311 14.71 15.97 41.58
N ALA A 312 15.45 16.42 40.56
CA ALA A 312 15.89 15.56 39.47
C ALA A 312 16.79 14.40 39.99
N LYS A 313 17.71 14.65 40.92
CA LYS A 313 18.52 13.58 41.53
C LYS A 313 17.68 12.56 42.29
N GLU A 314 16.63 13.01 42.99
CA GLU A 314 15.70 12.13 43.69
C GLU A 314 15.00 11.21 42.70
N TYR A 315 14.39 11.76 41.62
CA TYR A 315 13.71 11.00 40.59
C TYR A 315 14.65 10.04 39.86
N LEU A 316 15.84 10.46 39.46
CA LEU A 316 16.84 9.59 38.84
C LEU A 316 17.22 8.42 39.75
N SER A 317 17.23 8.60 41.07
CA SER A 317 17.46 7.50 42.04
C SER A 317 16.28 6.53 42.09
N LEU A 318 15.04 7.01 41.88
CA LEU A 318 13.85 6.18 41.82
C LEU A 318 13.81 5.40 40.47
N PHE A 319 14.10 6.06 39.36
CA PHE A 319 14.12 5.41 38.03
C PHE A 319 15.13 4.25 37.97
N ARG A 320 16.31 4.40 38.55
CA ARG A 320 17.33 3.32 38.65
C ARG A 320 16.89 2.12 39.48
N LYS A 321 15.91 2.31 40.38
CA LYS A 321 15.38 1.24 41.23
C LYS A 321 14.10 0.60 40.68
N ALA A 322 13.43 1.28 39.77
CA ALA A 322 12.25 0.76 39.11
C ALA A 322 12.63 -0.45 38.24
N GLU A 323 11.70 -1.36 38.04
CA GLU A 323 11.87 -2.46 37.11
C GLU A 323 12.10 -1.92 35.70
N HIS A 324 11.31 -0.92 35.32
CA HIS A 324 11.47 -0.07 34.12
C HIS A 324 10.77 1.28 34.33
N VAL A 325 11.00 2.17 33.41
CA VAL A 325 10.27 3.44 33.27
C VAL A 325 9.76 3.56 31.84
N THR A 326 8.59 4.15 31.67
CA THR A 326 8.07 4.49 30.35
C THR A 326 8.41 5.94 30.03
N LEU A 327 9.14 6.16 28.94
CA LEU A 327 9.68 7.47 28.60
C LEU A 327 9.29 7.89 27.20
N LEU A 328 8.73 9.10 27.07
CA LEU A 328 8.62 9.81 25.80
C LEU A 328 9.39 11.12 25.85
N ALA A 329 10.02 11.49 24.74
CA ALA A 329 10.70 12.76 24.55
C ALA A 329 10.12 13.51 23.35
N LEU A 330 10.09 14.84 23.42
CA LEU A 330 9.79 15.67 22.24
C LEU A 330 10.91 15.51 21.20
N PRO A 331 10.63 15.65 19.90
CA PRO A 331 11.62 15.45 18.84
C PRO A 331 12.89 16.29 18.94
N ASP A 332 12.81 17.47 19.56
CA ASP A 332 13.92 18.39 19.81
C ASP A 332 14.55 18.25 21.20
N LEU A 333 14.14 17.24 21.97
CA LEU A 333 14.53 16.99 23.36
C LEU A 333 14.25 18.15 24.33
N SER A 334 13.37 19.09 23.99
CA SER A 334 12.99 20.20 24.86
C SER A 334 12.06 19.80 26.02
N GLY A 335 11.43 18.62 25.92
CA GLY A 335 10.58 18.03 26.94
C GLY A 335 10.73 16.52 27.01
N VAL A 336 10.70 15.97 28.22
CA VAL A 336 10.73 14.54 28.51
C VAL A 336 9.73 14.24 29.60
N ILE A 337 8.88 13.25 29.38
CA ILE A 337 7.99 12.69 30.41
C ILE A 337 8.42 11.27 30.73
N VAL A 338 8.44 10.95 32.02
CA VAL A 338 8.81 9.63 32.51
C VAL A 338 7.75 9.14 33.48
N ASP A 339 7.02 8.11 33.04
CA ASP A 339 6.06 7.39 33.88
C ASP A 339 6.75 6.21 34.57
N PHE A 340 6.47 6.01 35.85
CA PHE A 340 7.00 4.91 36.64
C PHE A 340 6.09 4.57 37.81
N VAL A 341 6.20 3.36 38.35
CA VAL A 341 5.47 2.94 39.53
C VAL A 341 6.30 3.17 40.77
N ALA A 342 5.83 4.06 41.64
CA ALA A 342 6.48 4.38 42.92
C ALA A 342 5.85 3.55 44.06
N GLY A 343 6.55 2.51 44.59
CA GLY A 343 6.05 1.68 45.68
C GLY A 343 5.00 0.65 45.24
N GLU A 344 4.03 0.33 46.10
CA GLU A 344 3.13 -0.81 45.83
C GLU A 344 1.94 -0.52 44.89
N SER A 345 1.64 0.72 44.45
CA SER A 345 0.43 0.96 43.64
C SER A 345 0.23 2.33 42.99
N THR A 346 1.13 3.29 43.02
CA THR A 346 0.87 4.63 42.48
C THR A 346 1.73 4.92 41.28
N ALA A 347 1.10 5.02 40.10
CA ALA A 347 1.76 5.54 38.90
C ALA A 347 2.01 7.05 39.06
N VAL A 348 3.23 7.47 38.84
CA VAL A 348 3.69 8.87 38.90
C VAL A 348 4.31 9.24 37.57
N SER A 349 3.97 10.40 37.07
CA SER A 349 4.52 10.99 35.84
C SER A 349 5.44 12.16 36.21
N ALA A 350 6.72 12.00 35.97
CA ALA A 350 7.69 13.07 36.17
C ALA A 350 7.90 13.83 34.88
N GLU A 351 7.68 15.14 34.90
CA GLU A 351 7.83 15.98 33.70
C GLU A 351 9.07 16.88 33.80
N PHE A 352 9.85 16.84 32.74
CA PHE A 352 11.06 17.64 32.58
C PHE A 352 10.92 18.49 31.32
N TYR A 353 11.02 19.82 31.48
CA TYR A 353 11.01 20.78 30.36
C TYR A 353 12.23 21.69 30.43
N PHE A 354 12.95 21.82 29.32
CA PHE A 354 14.11 22.71 29.19
C PHE A 354 13.80 24.13 29.68
N SER A 355 12.62 24.64 29.31
CA SER A 355 12.19 26.02 29.67
C SER A 355 11.95 26.26 31.16
N ARG A 356 11.83 25.19 31.97
CA ARG A 356 11.46 25.26 33.39
C ARG A 356 12.53 24.69 34.32
N TYR A 357 13.55 23.99 33.76
CA TYR A 357 14.58 23.33 34.55
C TYR A 357 15.70 24.30 34.93
N GLU A 358 16.03 24.38 36.22
CA GLU A 358 17.04 25.33 36.77
C GLU A 358 18.49 24.81 36.77
N GLY A 359 18.71 23.60 36.20
CA GLY A 359 20.02 22.94 36.13
C GLY A 359 20.60 22.86 34.72
N ASP A 360 21.71 22.14 34.62
CA ASP A 360 22.31 21.77 33.33
C ASP A 360 21.42 20.72 32.64
N TRP A 361 20.74 21.12 31.55
CA TRP A 361 19.80 20.26 30.78
C TRP A 361 20.50 19.08 30.14
N ASN A 362 21.67 19.28 29.55
CA ASN A 362 22.43 18.20 28.93
C ASN A 362 22.93 17.19 29.98
N ALA A 363 23.31 17.63 31.16
CA ALA A 363 23.67 16.72 32.24
C ALA A 363 22.45 15.90 32.72
N LEU A 364 21.27 16.52 32.78
CA LEU A 364 20.01 15.82 33.08
C LEU A 364 19.68 14.76 32.01
N LEU A 365 19.71 15.14 30.74
CA LEU A 365 19.45 14.20 29.63
C LEU A 365 20.44 13.03 29.63
N ARG A 366 21.76 13.30 29.86
CA ARG A 366 22.73 12.21 29.99
C ARG A 366 22.39 11.24 31.13
N ALA A 367 21.85 11.74 32.21
CA ALA A 367 21.46 10.90 33.34
C ALA A 367 20.15 10.13 33.07
N LEU A 368 19.17 10.73 32.36
CA LEU A 368 17.91 10.09 31.98
C LEU A 368 18.11 8.97 30.96
N PHE A 369 19.01 9.21 30.00
CA PHE A 369 19.29 8.25 28.92
C PHE A 369 20.44 7.29 29.19
N SER A 370 20.98 7.29 30.45
CA SER A 370 22.03 6.35 30.84
C SER A 370 21.56 4.89 30.82
N ASP A 371 22.52 3.97 30.71
CA ASP A 371 22.26 2.52 30.62
C ASP A 371 21.65 1.93 31.90
N ASP A 372 21.92 2.56 33.06
CA ASP A 372 21.43 2.13 34.36
C ASP A 372 19.93 2.39 34.62
N ILE A 373 19.23 3.04 33.66
CA ILE A 373 17.78 3.21 33.66
C ILE A 373 17.19 2.39 32.51
N LYS A 374 16.34 1.43 32.84
CA LYS A 374 15.62 0.60 31.85
C LYS A 374 14.40 1.33 31.30
N LYS A 375 14.35 1.56 30.01
CA LYS A 375 13.37 2.42 29.35
C LYS A 375 12.47 1.66 28.39
N VAL A 376 11.17 1.81 28.53
CA VAL A 376 10.14 1.50 27.53
C VAL A 376 9.85 2.78 26.75
N SER A 377 9.77 2.71 25.42
CA SER A 377 9.47 3.88 24.61
C SER A 377 8.77 3.53 23.31
N HIS A 378 8.66 4.48 22.40
CA HIS A 378 8.05 4.34 21.08
C HIS A 378 8.97 4.95 20.02
N ASN A 379 9.13 4.28 18.87
CA ASN A 379 10.08 4.68 17.81
C ASN A 379 11.50 4.91 18.35
N VAL A 380 12.01 3.92 19.08
CA VAL A 380 13.30 3.98 19.78
C VAL A 380 14.46 4.33 18.85
N LYS A 381 14.48 3.79 17.62
CA LYS A 381 15.52 4.09 16.63
C LYS A 381 15.64 5.59 16.35
N ASP A 382 14.53 6.27 16.11
CA ASP A 382 14.53 7.71 15.79
C ASP A 382 14.95 8.55 16.99
N LEU A 383 14.50 8.17 18.19
CA LEU A 383 14.95 8.78 19.43
C LEU A 383 16.47 8.58 19.64
N GLN A 384 16.98 7.37 19.44
CA GLN A 384 18.42 7.07 19.56
C GLN A 384 19.24 7.87 18.55
N ARG A 385 18.75 8.08 17.32
CA ARG A 385 19.39 8.96 16.35
C ARG A 385 19.47 10.40 16.85
N THR A 386 18.36 10.95 17.35
CA THR A 386 18.33 12.31 17.94
C THR A 386 19.30 12.43 19.12
N LEU A 387 19.39 11.39 19.96
CA LEU A 387 20.34 11.36 21.08
C LEU A 387 21.80 11.39 20.59
N LEU A 388 22.16 10.61 19.57
CA LEU A 388 23.50 10.62 18.96
C LEU A 388 23.85 11.98 18.35
N GLU A 389 22.91 12.64 17.70
CA GLU A 389 23.08 13.99 17.13
C GLU A 389 23.37 15.05 18.22
N ASN A 390 23.01 14.77 19.48
CA ASN A 390 23.24 15.63 20.65
C ASN A 390 24.31 15.07 21.58
N ASP A 391 25.17 14.13 21.14
CA ASP A 391 26.21 13.49 21.92
C ASP A 391 25.70 12.89 23.27
N LEU A 392 24.50 12.31 23.27
CA LEU A 392 23.85 11.68 24.43
C LEU A 392 23.94 10.15 24.35
N PRO A 393 23.85 9.43 25.48
CA PRO A 393 23.79 7.99 25.55
C PRO A 393 22.52 7.44 24.85
N ILE A 394 22.62 6.25 24.28
CA ILE A 394 21.51 5.61 23.53
C ILE A 394 21.12 4.24 24.11
N GLU A 395 21.68 3.84 25.23
CA GLU A 395 21.53 2.52 25.83
C GLU A 395 20.31 2.46 26.79
N GLY A 396 20.01 1.25 27.29
CA GLY A 396 18.98 1.02 28.34
C GLY A 396 17.55 0.97 27.83
N PHE A 397 17.29 1.01 26.51
CA PHE A 397 15.95 0.77 25.95
C PHE A 397 15.66 -0.74 25.94
N ILE A 398 14.60 -1.13 26.65
CA ILE A 398 14.18 -2.53 26.78
C ILE A 398 12.93 -2.87 25.97
N PHE A 399 12.21 -1.86 25.45
CA PHE A 399 11.02 -2.08 24.64
C PHE A 399 10.71 -0.88 23.74
N ASP A 400 10.23 -1.19 22.51
CA ASP A 400 9.70 -0.26 21.52
C ASP A 400 8.31 -0.71 21.08
N THR A 401 7.28 0.06 21.42
CA THR A 401 5.89 -0.31 21.12
C THR A 401 5.55 -0.28 19.62
N ALA A 402 6.27 0.52 18.81
CA ALA A 402 6.08 0.53 17.36
C ALA A 402 6.55 -0.77 16.72
N LEU A 403 7.73 -1.26 17.12
CA LEU A 403 8.27 -2.54 16.64
C LEU A 403 7.43 -3.73 17.11
N ALA A 404 7.01 -3.73 18.37
CA ALA A 404 6.13 -4.76 18.90
C ALA A 404 4.81 -4.82 18.11
N GLY A 405 4.16 -3.67 17.90
CA GLY A 405 2.94 -3.58 17.09
C GLY A 405 3.14 -4.07 15.66
N TYR A 406 4.27 -3.75 15.04
CA TYR A 406 4.64 -4.23 13.71
C TYR A 406 4.83 -5.75 13.67
N LEU A 407 5.50 -6.35 14.63
CA LEU A 407 5.67 -7.81 14.69
C LEU A 407 4.35 -8.54 14.94
N LEU A 408 3.45 -7.95 15.71
CA LEU A 408 2.12 -8.50 15.98
C LEU A 408 1.20 -8.41 14.74
N ASP A 409 1.31 -7.34 13.92
CA ASP A 409 0.61 -7.20 12.64
C ASP A 409 1.44 -6.40 11.63
N ALA A 410 2.24 -7.08 10.81
CA ALA A 410 3.08 -6.48 9.77
C ALA A 410 2.29 -5.83 8.61
N THR A 411 0.96 -5.97 8.59
CA THR A 411 0.09 -5.46 7.51
C THR A 411 -0.76 -4.26 7.92
N ALA A 412 -0.75 -3.86 9.18
CA ALA A 412 -1.52 -2.73 9.71
C ALA A 412 -1.16 -1.38 9.03
N GLY A 413 0.09 -1.21 8.58
CA GLY A 413 0.54 -0.07 7.79
C GLY A 413 0.69 1.25 8.57
N LYS A 414 0.28 1.27 9.86
CA LYS A 414 0.46 2.39 10.79
C LYS A 414 0.76 1.87 12.17
N TYR A 415 1.85 2.37 12.74
CA TYR A 415 2.35 1.93 14.05
C TYR A 415 2.60 3.12 14.99
N ASP A 416 1.99 4.28 14.74
CA ASP A 416 1.96 5.39 15.68
C ASP A 416 1.15 5.04 16.93
N ILE A 417 1.45 5.70 18.06
CA ILE A 417 0.85 5.40 19.38
C ILE A 417 -0.68 5.41 19.32
N ALA A 418 -1.27 6.43 18.67
CA ALA A 418 -2.73 6.57 18.61
C ALA A 418 -3.39 5.44 17.80
N SER A 419 -2.77 5.04 16.67
CA SER A 419 -3.25 3.93 15.84
C SER A 419 -3.11 2.59 16.57
N LEU A 420 -2.00 2.33 17.26
CA LEU A 420 -1.79 1.12 18.04
C LEU A 420 -2.74 1.05 19.24
N PHE A 421 -2.89 2.15 19.96
CA PHE A 421 -3.79 2.23 21.11
C PHE A 421 -5.24 2.00 20.70
N ALA A 422 -5.69 2.65 19.64
CA ALA A 422 -7.03 2.44 19.09
C ALA A 422 -7.25 0.99 18.61
N ALA A 423 -6.23 0.37 18.01
CA ALA A 423 -6.29 -1.01 17.57
C ALA A 423 -6.31 -2.01 18.74
N CYS A 424 -5.58 -1.75 19.83
CA CYS A 424 -5.47 -2.62 20.97
C CYS A 424 -6.65 -2.50 21.94
N PHE A 425 -7.02 -1.26 22.30
CA PHE A 425 -7.97 -0.98 23.37
C PHE A 425 -9.33 -0.44 22.88
N HIS A 426 -9.49 -0.25 21.56
CA HIS A 426 -10.71 0.33 20.96
C HIS A 426 -11.06 1.72 21.49
N GLN A 427 -10.04 2.48 21.92
CA GLN A 427 -10.17 3.84 22.45
C GLN A 427 -9.32 4.79 21.61
N THR A 428 -9.75 6.04 21.44
CA THR A 428 -9.05 7.05 20.66
C THR A 428 -8.31 8.01 21.57
N LEU A 429 -7.08 8.35 21.18
CA LEU A 429 -6.29 9.42 21.78
C LEU A 429 -6.52 10.74 21.02
N ALA A 430 -6.24 11.88 21.67
CA ALA A 430 -6.21 13.17 21.00
C ALA A 430 -5.22 13.18 19.83
N GLU A 431 -5.41 14.09 18.86
CA GLU A 431 -4.52 14.14 17.68
C GLU A 431 -3.05 14.45 18.06
N PRO A 432 -2.07 13.76 17.39
CA PRO A 432 -0.63 13.89 17.71
C PRO A 432 -0.03 15.30 17.50
N LYS A 433 -0.73 16.22 16.83
CA LYS A 433 -0.28 17.63 16.65
C LYS A 433 0.04 18.36 17.97
N HIS A 434 -0.47 17.87 19.08
CA HIS A 434 -0.17 18.41 20.41
C HIS A 434 1.23 17.99 20.91
N LEU A 435 1.91 17.06 20.23
CA LEU A 435 3.30 16.65 20.51
C LEU A 435 4.32 17.35 19.60
N ASP A 436 3.89 18.30 18.76
CA ASP A 436 4.81 19.15 18.01
C ASP A 436 5.53 20.10 18.97
N PRO A 437 6.88 20.24 18.92
CA PRO A 437 7.62 21.19 19.75
C PRO A 437 7.08 22.63 19.73
N ASP A 438 6.52 23.06 18.60
CA ASP A 438 5.88 24.37 18.47
C ASP A 438 4.66 24.55 19.41
N ALA A 439 3.98 23.46 19.78
CA ALA A 439 2.87 23.49 20.73
C ALA A 439 3.32 23.81 22.19
N PHE A 440 4.63 23.61 22.48
CA PHE A 440 5.26 23.89 23.78
C PHE A 440 5.96 25.26 23.82
N SER A 441 5.77 26.09 22.79
CA SER A 441 6.40 27.42 22.73
C SER A 441 5.82 28.35 23.82
N MET A 442 6.68 29.21 24.42
CA MET A 442 6.31 30.11 25.51
C MET A 442 5.28 31.19 25.16
N LEU A 443 4.75 31.21 23.92
CA LEU A 443 3.80 32.21 23.41
C LEU A 443 2.34 31.73 23.42
N GLY A 444 2.06 30.48 23.87
CA GLY A 444 0.73 29.87 23.87
C GLY A 444 0.32 29.25 25.20
N ASP A 445 -0.92 28.77 25.28
CA ASP A 445 -1.38 27.91 26.37
C ASP A 445 -0.90 26.47 26.11
N THR A 446 0.06 26.02 26.91
CA THR A 446 0.69 24.70 26.78
C THR A 446 -0.09 23.59 27.48
N ALA A 447 -1.13 23.89 28.23
CA ALA A 447 -1.82 22.93 29.10
C ALA A 447 -2.43 21.75 28.34
N GLU A 448 -3.01 21.98 27.14
CA GLU A 448 -3.53 20.92 26.30
C GLU A 448 -2.42 20.01 25.75
N ALA A 449 -1.29 20.61 25.33
CA ALA A 449 -0.13 19.88 24.84
C ALA A 449 0.52 19.04 25.94
N GLU A 450 0.70 19.61 27.13
CA GLU A 450 1.23 18.91 28.31
C GLU A 450 0.33 17.74 28.70
N THR A 451 -0.99 17.96 28.77
CA THR A 451 -1.96 16.89 29.04
C THR A 451 -1.90 15.77 27.98
N ALA A 452 -1.84 16.14 26.70
CA ALA A 452 -1.70 15.16 25.62
C ALA A 452 -0.39 14.35 25.74
N PHE A 453 0.71 15.01 26.11
CA PHE A 453 2.01 14.36 26.26
C PHE A 453 2.00 13.31 27.39
N HIS A 454 1.38 13.61 28.54
CA HIS A 454 1.15 12.61 29.59
C HIS A 454 0.30 11.44 29.12
N VAL A 455 -0.84 11.72 28.47
CA VAL A 455 -1.74 10.69 27.97
C VAL A 455 -1.02 9.76 26.97
N TYR A 456 -0.18 10.33 26.11
CA TYR A 456 0.60 9.53 25.14
C TYR A 456 1.68 8.68 25.85
N THR A 457 2.33 9.20 26.89
CA THR A 457 3.32 8.43 27.65
C THR A 457 2.65 7.26 28.37
N SER A 458 1.52 7.51 29.05
CA SER A 458 0.75 6.42 29.70
C SER A 458 0.15 5.44 28.71
N ALA A 459 -0.19 5.87 27.49
CA ALA A 459 -0.62 4.98 26.42
C ALA A 459 0.52 4.05 25.95
N VAL A 460 1.77 4.51 25.94
CA VAL A 460 2.93 3.65 25.64
C VAL A 460 3.12 2.59 26.70
N ASP A 461 2.92 2.94 27.99
CA ASP A 461 2.97 1.99 29.09
C ASP A 461 1.88 0.91 28.96
N ALA A 462 0.65 1.30 28.71
CA ALA A 462 -0.46 0.37 28.48
C ALA A 462 -0.22 -0.54 27.26
N LEU A 463 0.37 -0.02 26.18
CA LEU A 463 0.75 -0.82 25.02
C LEU A 463 1.87 -1.81 25.34
N TYR A 464 2.84 -1.44 26.16
CA TYR A 464 3.88 -2.35 26.63
C TYR A 464 3.28 -3.54 27.39
N GLU A 465 2.42 -3.26 28.39
CA GLU A 465 1.74 -4.28 29.18
C GLU A 465 0.89 -5.24 28.32
N ALA A 466 0.29 -4.73 27.24
CA ALA A 466 -0.51 -5.53 26.31
C ALA A 466 0.36 -6.34 25.33
N PHE A 467 1.44 -5.75 24.80
CA PHE A 467 2.20 -6.35 23.70
C PHE A 467 3.26 -7.35 24.17
N ALA A 468 3.91 -7.11 25.32
CA ALA A 468 4.96 -7.99 25.80
C ALA A 468 4.47 -9.44 26.00
N PRO A 469 3.31 -9.71 26.66
CA PRO A 469 2.77 -11.07 26.75
C PRO A 469 2.35 -11.67 25.40
N GLU A 470 1.86 -10.86 24.46
CA GLU A 470 1.46 -11.35 23.13
C GLU A 470 2.67 -11.73 22.26
N LEU A 471 3.82 -11.04 22.40
CA LEU A 471 5.07 -11.46 21.76
C LEU A 471 5.51 -12.84 22.26
N GLU A 472 5.47 -13.10 23.57
CA GLU A 472 5.77 -14.40 24.17
C GLU A 472 4.84 -15.49 23.64
N LYS A 473 3.54 -15.26 23.70
CA LYS A 473 2.50 -16.20 23.25
C LYS A 473 2.62 -16.57 21.77
N ARG A 474 3.14 -15.65 20.93
CA ARG A 474 3.34 -15.88 19.50
C ARG A 474 4.74 -16.37 19.16
N GLU A 475 5.57 -16.68 20.15
CA GLU A 475 6.96 -17.15 19.97
C GLU A 475 7.85 -16.12 19.24
N LEU A 476 7.56 -14.81 19.43
CA LEU A 476 8.26 -13.69 18.81
C LEU A 476 9.35 -13.09 19.71
N HIS A 477 9.54 -13.62 20.91
CA HIS A 477 10.45 -13.11 21.94
C HIS A 477 11.89 -12.99 21.40
N GLU A 478 12.43 -14.10 20.88
CA GLU A 478 13.80 -14.14 20.34
C GLU A 478 13.99 -13.13 19.19
N LEU A 479 13.06 -13.11 18.22
CA LEU A 479 13.09 -12.16 17.13
C LEU A 479 13.05 -10.70 17.61
N TYR A 480 12.23 -10.42 18.62
CA TYR A 480 12.07 -9.09 19.15
C TYR A 480 13.29 -8.60 19.93
N TYR A 481 13.73 -9.37 20.93
CA TYR A 481 14.77 -8.95 21.87
C TYR A 481 16.20 -9.19 21.38
N GLU A 482 16.43 -10.15 20.49
CA GLU A 482 17.78 -10.44 19.98
C GLU A 482 18.04 -9.84 18.58
N VAL A 483 16.99 -9.44 17.85
CA VAL A 483 17.14 -8.92 16.49
C VAL A 483 16.58 -7.51 16.36
N GLU A 484 15.26 -7.31 16.50
CA GLU A 484 14.60 -6.05 16.13
C GLU A 484 14.95 -4.89 17.08
N LEU A 485 14.88 -5.12 18.38
CA LEU A 485 15.17 -4.06 19.37
C LEU A 485 16.65 -3.65 19.38
N PRO A 486 17.63 -4.57 19.41
CA PRO A 486 19.04 -4.19 19.31
C PRO A 486 19.38 -3.50 17.99
N LEU A 487 18.70 -3.88 16.89
CA LEU A 487 18.91 -3.26 15.59
C LEU A 487 18.58 -1.76 15.58
N CYS A 488 17.71 -1.26 16.45
CA CYS A 488 17.44 0.18 16.58
C CYS A 488 18.73 0.99 16.77
N ALA A 489 19.56 0.57 17.71
CA ALA A 489 20.81 1.25 18.01
C ALA A 489 21.83 1.14 16.86
N VAL A 490 21.88 -0.01 16.19
CA VAL A 490 22.72 -0.23 15.01
C VAL A 490 22.33 0.74 13.89
N LEU A 491 21.04 0.78 13.55
CA LEU A 491 20.53 1.66 12.49
C LEU A 491 20.68 3.15 12.86
N ALA A 492 20.44 3.53 14.10
CA ALA A 492 20.67 4.90 14.56
C ALA A 492 22.14 5.33 14.37
N ARG A 493 23.09 4.43 14.69
CA ARG A 493 24.52 4.67 14.45
C ARG A 493 24.86 4.74 12.96
N MET A 494 24.28 3.87 12.13
CA MET A 494 24.46 3.90 10.66
C MET A 494 23.94 5.20 10.06
N GLU A 495 22.74 5.61 10.44
CA GLU A 495 22.14 6.87 9.99
C GLU A 495 22.95 8.09 10.45
N HIS A 496 23.44 8.08 11.69
CA HIS A 496 24.30 9.13 12.20
C HIS A 496 25.68 9.17 11.50
N ALA A 497 26.27 8.00 11.19
CA ALA A 497 27.54 7.92 10.46
C ALA A 497 27.40 8.41 9.01
N GLY A 498 26.32 8.03 8.35
CA GLY A 498 26.05 8.38 6.96
C GLY A 498 27.05 7.82 5.95
N MET A 499 26.78 8.02 4.66
CA MET A 499 27.62 7.60 3.54
C MET A 499 28.23 8.80 2.83
N ARG A 500 29.57 8.88 2.75
CA ARG A 500 30.26 9.98 2.09
C ARG A 500 30.11 9.93 0.58
N VAL A 501 29.92 11.08 -0.05
CA VAL A 501 29.75 11.22 -1.49
C VAL A 501 30.73 12.28 -2.02
N ASP A 502 31.41 11.99 -3.12
CA ASP A 502 32.15 12.98 -3.87
C ASP A 502 31.19 13.86 -4.66
N ALA A 503 30.83 15.00 -4.09
CA ALA A 503 29.91 15.96 -4.68
C ALA A 503 30.41 16.52 -6.02
N ASN A 504 31.72 16.67 -6.21
CA ASN A 504 32.30 17.19 -7.46
C ASN A 504 32.19 16.13 -8.57
N ALA A 505 32.56 14.88 -8.27
CA ALA A 505 32.40 13.78 -9.21
C ALA A 505 30.92 13.56 -9.58
N LEU A 506 30.01 13.66 -8.61
CA LEU A 506 28.57 13.53 -8.81
C LEU A 506 28.03 14.66 -9.70
N ALA A 507 28.46 15.89 -9.50
CA ALA A 507 28.07 17.04 -10.33
C ALA A 507 28.63 16.90 -11.77
N ALA A 508 29.86 16.44 -11.91
CA ALA A 508 30.48 16.19 -13.23
C ALA A 508 29.72 15.08 -13.99
N PHE A 509 29.40 13.98 -13.31
CA PHE A 509 28.58 12.88 -13.87
C PHE A 509 27.20 13.36 -14.30
N GLY A 510 26.55 14.20 -13.48
CA GLY A 510 25.27 14.82 -13.82
C GLY A 510 25.36 15.72 -15.08
N SER A 511 26.47 16.44 -15.25
CA SER A 511 26.70 17.27 -16.44
C SER A 511 26.93 16.43 -17.71
N GLU A 512 27.60 15.30 -17.59
CA GLU A 512 27.73 14.33 -18.68
C GLU A 512 26.39 13.76 -19.10
N MET A 513 25.53 13.38 -18.13
CA MET A 513 24.17 12.92 -18.41
C MET A 513 23.35 13.99 -19.15
N GLU A 514 23.51 15.27 -18.83
CA GLU A 514 22.81 16.34 -19.50
C GLU A 514 23.24 16.46 -20.99
N VAL A 515 24.51 16.27 -21.29
CA VAL A 515 25.00 16.22 -22.67
C VAL A 515 24.38 15.07 -23.44
N GLN A 516 24.36 13.87 -22.86
CA GLN A 516 23.75 12.70 -23.47
C GLN A 516 22.24 12.90 -23.69
N LEU A 517 21.52 13.47 -22.72
CA LEU A 517 20.11 13.79 -22.84
C LEU A 517 19.81 14.73 -23.99
N LYS A 518 20.60 15.80 -24.16
CA LYS A 518 20.42 16.75 -25.26
C LYS A 518 20.66 16.09 -26.63
N THR A 519 21.66 15.22 -26.72
CA THR A 519 21.95 14.47 -27.94
C THR A 519 20.80 13.53 -28.30
N LEU A 520 20.34 12.72 -27.34
CA LEU A 520 19.20 11.82 -27.55
C LEU A 520 17.89 12.58 -27.87
N GLU A 521 17.65 13.70 -27.19
CA GLU A 521 16.47 14.55 -27.44
C GLU A 521 16.45 15.06 -28.90
N GLN A 522 17.58 15.51 -29.39
CA GLN A 522 17.71 15.97 -30.78
C GLN A 522 17.45 14.82 -31.77
N HIS A 523 18.06 13.65 -31.58
CA HIS A 523 17.83 12.50 -32.45
C HIS A 523 16.37 12.04 -32.43
N ILE A 524 15.77 11.95 -31.24
CA ILE A 524 14.36 11.59 -31.08
C ILE A 524 13.45 12.59 -31.82
N TYR A 525 13.77 13.89 -31.76
CA TYR A 525 13.00 14.91 -32.49
C TYR A 525 13.19 14.81 -34.01
N GLU A 526 14.37 14.51 -34.49
CA GLU A 526 14.63 14.25 -35.90
C GLU A 526 13.85 13.04 -36.42
N GLU A 527 13.88 11.91 -35.70
CA GLU A 527 13.16 10.69 -36.06
C GLU A 527 11.64 10.84 -35.94
N SER A 528 11.15 11.55 -34.93
CA SER A 528 9.72 11.81 -34.75
C SER A 528 9.11 12.85 -35.67
N GLY A 529 9.95 13.61 -36.38
CA GLY A 529 9.52 14.69 -37.27
C GLY A 529 9.14 15.99 -36.56
N GLY A 530 9.67 16.23 -35.34
CA GLY A 530 9.53 17.49 -34.61
C GLY A 530 9.52 17.34 -33.10
N PRO A 531 9.64 18.48 -32.37
CA PRO A 531 9.73 18.46 -30.91
C PRO A 531 8.41 18.04 -30.23
N PHE A 532 8.53 17.32 -29.13
CA PHE A 532 7.44 16.93 -28.24
C PHE A 532 7.99 16.66 -26.85
N ASN A 533 7.14 16.55 -25.83
CA ASN A 533 7.60 16.18 -24.49
C ASN A 533 7.77 14.66 -24.37
N ILE A 534 9.02 14.17 -24.44
CA ILE A 534 9.40 12.74 -24.36
C ILE A 534 8.98 12.12 -23.02
N ASN A 535 8.94 12.91 -21.95
CA ASN A 535 8.50 12.47 -20.63
C ASN A 535 6.97 12.44 -20.48
N SER A 536 6.20 12.93 -21.46
CA SER A 536 4.75 12.82 -21.46
C SER A 536 4.31 11.50 -22.08
N PRO A 537 3.75 10.54 -21.31
CA PRO A 537 3.29 9.27 -21.87
C PRO A 537 2.27 9.45 -23.00
N LYS A 538 1.44 10.50 -22.93
CA LYS A 538 0.44 10.81 -23.94
C LYS A 538 1.09 11.23 -25.26
N GLN A 539 1.98 12.23 -25.22
CA GLN A 539 2.64 12.72 -26.44
C GLN A 539 3.55 11.66 -27.05
N LEU A 540 4.30 10.94 -26.23
CA LEU A 540 5.12 9.81 -26.71
C LEU A 540 4.26 8.72 -27.34
N GLY A 541 3.12 8.39 -26.74
CA GLY A 541 2.18 7.40 -27.31
C GLY A 541 1.60 7.85 -28.66
N GLU A 542 1.27 9.14 -28.82
CA GLU A 542 0.84 9.72 -30.09
C GLU A 542 1.95 9.62 -31.16
N VAL A 543 3.21 9.90 -30.80
CA VAL A 543 4.35 9.80 -31.71
C VAL A 543 4.59 8.34 -32.12
N LEU A 544 4.75 7.43 -31.18
CA LEU A 544 5.11 6.05 -31.47
C LEU A 544 4.00 5.28 -32.21
N PHE A 545 2.75 5.41 -31.75
CA PHE A 545 1.66 4.55 -32.20
C PHE A 545 0.74 5.20 -33.23
N GLU A 546 0.64 6.51 -33.31
CA GLU A 546 -0.22 7.20 -34.28
C GLU A 546 0.60 7.80 -35.45
N ARG A 547 1.75 8.40 -35.18
CA ARG A 547 2.61 9.00 -36.22
C ARG A 547 3.53 7.96 -36.87
N LEU A 548 4.27 7.19 -36.07
CA LEU A 548 5.21 6.17 -36.56
C LEU A 548 4.56 4.79 -36.78
N GLN A 549 3.29 4.61 -36.40
CA GLN A 549 2.48 3.39 -36.59
C GLN A 549 3.12 2.11 -36.09
N LEU A 550 3.87 2.18 -34.98
CA LEU A 550 4.45 0.99 -34.36
C LEU A 550 3.35 0.07 -33.81
N PRO A 551 3.62 -1.24 -33.68
CA PRO A 551 2.70 -2.17 -33.06
C PRO A 551 2.33 -1.70 -31.63
N HIS A 552 1.04 -1.69 -31.33
CA HIS A 552 0.57 -1.18 -30.04
C HIS A 552 -0.24 -2.21 -29.27
N GLY A 553 -0.15 -2.18 -27.95
CA GLY A 553 -0.99 -2.90 -27.04
C GLY A 553 -2.36 -2.25 -26.82
N LYS A 554 -3.05 -2.57 -25.74
CA LYS A 554 -4.35 -1.96 -25.39
C LYS A 554 -4.20 -0.46 -25.14
N LYS A 555 -5.08 0.33 -25.74
CA LYS A 555 -5.24 1.76 -25.45
C LYS A 555 -5.80 1.90 -24.03
N THR A 556 -5.11 2.63 -23.18
CA THR A 556 -5.56 2.95 -21.82
C THR A 556 -6.55 4.13 -21.86
N LYS A 557 -7.22 4.43 -20.76
CA LYS A 557 -8.13 5.61 -20.67
C LYS A 557 -7.43 6.94 -20.92
N THR A 558 -6.12 7.00 -20.70
CA THR A 558 -5.29 8.21 -20.85
C THR A 558 -4.47 8.24 -22.14
N GLY A 559 -4.59 7.22 -23.00
CA GLY A 559 -3.83 7.08 -24.24
C GLY A 559 -3.13 5.73 -24.33
N TRP A 560 -2.16 5.59 -25.20
CA TRP A 560 -1.36 4.38 -25.36
C TRP A 560 -0.41 4.20 -24.17
N SER A 561 -0.24 2.98 -23.68
CA SER A 561 0.77 2.70 -22.66
C SER A 561 2.18 2.81 -23.26
N THR A 562 3.02 3.58 -22.61
CA THR A 562 4.45 3.72 -22.93
C THR A 562 5.33 3.35 -21.74
N ASN A 563 4.87 2.38 -20.90
CA ASN A 563 5.69 1.88 -19.81
C ASN A 563 6.90 1.09 -20.36
N ALA A 564 7.88 0.83 -19.49
CA ALA A 564 9.12 0.16 -19.87
C ALA A 564 8.85 -1.19 -20.53
N ASP A 565 7.93 -2.02 -20.01
CA ASP A 565 7.61 -3.34 -20.55
C ASP A 565 7.05 -3.29 -21.98
N VAL A 566 6.29 -2.25 -22.32
CA VAL A 566 5.76 -2.04 -23.68
C VAL A 566 6.89 -1.60 -24.61
N LEU A 567 7.72 -0.65 -24.18
CA LEU A 567 8.82 -0.15 -24.99
C LEU A 567 9.90 -1.21 -25.19
N GLU A 568 10.26 -2.01 -24.19
CA GLU A 568 11.23 -3.11 -24.33
C GLU A 568 10.80 -4.13 -25.39
N LYS A 569 9.51 -4.44 -25.48
CA LYS A 569 8.99 -5.33 -26.54
C LYS A 569 9.12 -4.76 -27.94
N LEU A 570 9.15 -3.43 -28.04
CA LEU A 570 9.24 -2.69 -29.31
C LEU A 570 10.67 -2.25 -29.63
N ARG A 571 11.63 -2.57 -28.78
CA ARG A 571 13.01 -2.11 -28.82
C ARG A 571 13.69 -2.29 -30.18
N TRP A 572 13.37 -3.37 -30.87
CA TRP A 572 13.97 -3.76 -32.15
C TRP A 572 13.10 -3.37 -33.37
N GLU A 573 11.91 -2.84 -33.16
CA GLU A 573 10.99 -2.48 -34.23
C GLU A 573 11.35 -1.12 -34.89
N ASN A 574 11.91 -0.20 -34.07
CA ASN A 574 12.32 1.11 -34.57
C ASN A 574 13.40 1.74 -33.66
N PRO A 575 14.47 2.35 -34.19
CA PRO A 575 15.56 2.95 -33.41
C PRO A 575 15.09 3.95 -32.35
N ILE A 576 14.07 4.74 -32.61
CA ILE A 576 13.51 5.73 -31.68
C ILE A 576 13.13 5.10 -30.33
N VAL A 577 12.71 3.84 -30.32
CA VAL A 577 12.27 3.16 -29.06
C VAL A 577 13.47 2.94 -28.16
N GLU A 578 14.61 2.49 -28.70
CA GLU A 578 15.86 2.33 -27.97
C GLU A 578 16.32 3.68 -27.43
N GLU A 579 16.29 4.72 -28.25
CA GLU A 579 16.69 6.08 -27.85
C GLU A 579 15.77 6.65 -26.75
N VAL A 580 14.46 6.41 -26.82
CA VAL A 580 13.51 6.80 -25.76
C VAL A 580 13.78 6.03 -24.45
N LEU A 581 14.11 4.74 -24.52
CA LEU A 581 14.48 3.95 -23.34
C LEU A 581 15.75 4.52 -22.69
N GLN A 582 16.78 4.80 -23.50
CA GLN A 582 18.04 5.42 -23.03
C GLN A 582 17.78 6.83 -22.47
N TYR A 583 17.01 7.67 -23.17
CA TYR A 583 16.65 9.00 -22.69
C TYR A 583 15.98 8.93 -21.30
N ARG A 584 15.01 8.06 -21.12
CA ARG A 584 14.34 7.89 -19.82
C ARG A 584 15.30 7.40 -18.72
N GLN A 585 16.21 6.51 -19.08
CA GLN A 585 17.25 6.05 -18.16
C GLN A 585 18.15 7.21 -17.72
N TYR A 586 18.73 7.97 -18.66
CA TYR A 586 19.58 9.12 -18.35
C TYR A 586 18.81 10.23 -17.61
N ALA A 587 17.56 10.50 -17.99
CA ALA A 587 16.71 11.50 -17.32
C ALA A 587 16.46 11.12 -15.85
N LYS A 588 16.21 9.85 -15.58
CA LYS A 588 16.06 9.34 -14.20
C LYS A 588 17.37 9.45 -13.41
N PHE A 589 18.51 9.07 -14.02
CA PHE A 589 19.81 9.22 -13.37
C PHE A 589 20.11 10.68 -13.06
N ARG A 590 19.90 11.58 -14.02
CA ARG A 590 20.14 13.02 -13.83
C ARG A 590 19.25 13.60 -12.71
N SER A 591 17.93 13.39 -12.79
CA SER A 591 17.00 14.05 -11.88
C SER A 591 16.93 13.42 -10.50
N THR A 592 16.88 12.08 -10.43
CA THR A 592 16.67 11.36 -9.16
C THR A 592 17.99 11.15 -8.41
N TYR A 593 19.02 10.67 -9.12
CA TYR A 593 20.26 10.31 -8.45
C TYR A 593 21.26 11.47 -8.39
N CYS A 594 21.54 12.21 -9.50
CA CYS A 594 22.50 13.30 -9.42
C CYS A 594 21.93 14.52 -8.71
N ASP A 595 20.87 15.13 -9.25
CA ASP A 595 20.29 16.35 -8.67
C ASP A 595 19.61 16.11 -7.32
N GLY A 596 19.00 14.92 -7.14
CA GLY A 596 18.38 14.53 -5.90
C GLY A 596 19.39 14.36 -4.77
N LEU A 597 20.49 13.64 -5.00
CA LEU A 597 21.50 13.41 -3.96
C LEU A 597 22.30 14.67 -3.63
N LEU A 598 22.67 15.50 -4.64
CA LEU A 598 23.37 16.75 -4.39
C LEU A 598 22.65 17.69 -3.42
N LYS A 599 21.31 17.62 -3.36
CA LYS A 599 20.49 18.46 -2.47
C LYS A 599 20.47 17.98 -1.02
N VAL A 600 20.78 16.70 -0.78
CA VAL A 600 20.68 16.07 0.54
C VAL A 600 22.05 15.72 1.12
N ILE A 601 23.15 16.11 0.45
CA ILE A 601 24.49 16.02 1.05
C ILE A 601 24.54 17.02 2.19
N ALA A 602 24.82 16.51 3.41
CA ALA A 602 24.97 17.31 4.61
C ALA A 602 26.30 18.10 4.62
N PRO A 603 26.48 19.07 5.54
CA PRO A 603 27.72 19.87 5.62
C PRO A 603 29.01 19.05 5.87
N ASP A 604 28.90 17.85 6.40
CA ASP A 604 29.99 16.90 6.60
C ASP A 604 30.38 16.14 5.32
N GLY A 605 29.69 16.37 4.21
CA GLY A 605 29.89 15.71 2.92
C GLY A 605 29.28 14.30 2.83
N ARG A 606 28.36 13.97 3.73
CA ARG A 606 27.70 12.67 3.82
C ARG A 606 26.22 12.75 3.50
N ILE A 607 25.64 11.63 3.15
CA ILE A 607 24.20 11.42 3.02
C ILE A 607 23.76 10.55 4.18
N HIS A 608 22.82 11.05 4.96
CA HIS A 608 22.22 10.37 6.10
C HIS A 608 20.83 9.86 5.71
N THR A 609 20.77 8.66 5.13
CA THR A 609 19.50 8.02 4.83
C THR A 609 18.75 7.65 6.10
N SER A 610 17.44 7.49 6.02
CA SER A 610 16.62 6.93 7.10
C SER A 610 16.22 5.49 6.76
N PHE A 611 16.56 4.53 7.63
CA PHE A 611 16.14 3.15 7.51
C PHE A 611 14.79 2.91 8.17
N GLN A 612 13.86 2.37 7.43
CA GLN A 612 12.51 2.09 7.91
C GLN A 612 12.37 0.61 8.29
N MET A 613 12.02 0.34 9.55
CA MET A 613 11.91 -1.01 10.10
C MET A 613 10.52 -1.62 9.96
N THR A 614 9.48 -0.78 9.77
CA THR A 614 8.07 -1.18 9.89
C THR A 614 7.27 -1.04 8.57
N VAL A 615 7.94 -0.84 7.43
CA VAL A 615 7.26 -0.56 6.15
C VAL A 615 6.98 -1.82 5.34
N THR A 616 7.92 -2.78 5.32
CA THR A 616 7.77 -3.97 4.48
C THR A 616 7.09 -5.09 5.25
N ALA A 617 6.16 -5.80 4.65
CA ALA A 617 5.50 -6.93 5.31
C ALA A 617 6.36 -8.21 5.39
N THR A 618 7.58 -8.18 4.84
CA THR A 618 8.53 -9.31 4.85
C THR A 618 9.62 -9.19 5.91
N GLY A 619 9.68 -8.07 6.65
CA GLY A 619 10.78 -7.81 7.58
C GLY A 619 12.01 -7.12 6.96
N ARG A 620 12.08 -6.98 5.64
CA ARG A 620 13.17 -6.25 5.00
C ARG A 620 13.18 -4.79 5.42
N LEU A 621 14.37 -4.22 5.60
CA LEU A 621 14.54 -2.77 5.74
C LEU A 621 14.18 -2.07 4.42
N SER A 622 13.68 -0.86 4.53
CA SER A 622 13.66 0.07 3.40
C SER A 622 14.39 1.34 3.76
N SER A 623 14.88 2.06 2.75
CA SER A 623 15.66 3.28 2.92
C SER A 623 14.91 4.44 2.27
N THR A 624 14.86 5.58 2.96
CA THR A 624 14.18 6.79 2.49
C THR A 624 15.03 8.03 2.77
N GLU A 625 14.80 9.08 2.06
CA GLU A 625 15.38 10.42 2.25
C GLU A 625 16.92 10.50 2.27
N PRO A 626 17.62 9.95 1.25
CA PRO A 626 17.15 9.31 0.02
C PRO A 626 17.15 7.79 0.11
N ASN A 627 16.48 7.12 -0.84
CA ASN A 627 16.55 5.67 -0.94
C ASN A 627 17.87 5.22 -1.59
N LEU A 628 18.83 4.78 -0.80
CA LEU A 628 20.12 4.28 -1.26
C LEU A 628 20.09 2.80 -1.68
N GLN A 629 19.05 2.04 -1.30
CA GLN A 629 18.89 0.63 -1.69
C GLN A 629 18.44 0.44 -3.16
N ASN A 630 17.94 1.51 -3.81
CA ASN A 630 17.45 1.47 -5.19
C ASN A 630 18.47 1.95 -6.23
N ILE A 631 19.73 2.15 -5.86
CA ILE A 631 20.78 2.50 -6.81
C ILE A 631 21.03 1.29 -7.75
N PRO A 632 20.88 1.47 -9.08
CA PRO A 632 21.00 0.35 -10.02
C PRO A 632 22.37 -0.31 -9.99
N THR A 633 22.40 -1.65 -9.94
CA THR A 633 23.63 -2.43 -9.87
C THR A 633 23.98 -3.10 -11.20
N ARG A 634 22.98 -3.41 -12.03
CA ARG A 634 23.14 -4.28 -13.22
C ARG A 634 23.52 -3.53 -14.50
N THR A 635 23.41 -2.20 -14.51
CA THR A 635 23.72 -1.40 -15.68
C THR A 635 25.11 -0.78 -15.55
N GLN A 636 25.82 -0.59 -16.66
CA GLN A 636 27.11 0.09 -16.66
C GLN A 636 27.03 1.49 -16.01
N LEU A 637 25.95 2.21 -16.30
CA LEU A 637 25.69 3.53 -15.72
C LEU A 637 25.55 3.48 -14.19
N GLY A 638 24.85 2.47 -13.68
CA GLY A 638 24.70 2.26 -12.23
C GLY A 638 26.01 1.87 -11.55
N SER A 639 26.82 1.04 -12.22
CA SER A 639 28.16 0.68 -11.72
C SER A 639 29.07 1.92 -11.63
N GLU A 640 29.12 2.76 -12.68
CA GLU A 640 29.92 3.98 -12.65
C GLU A 640 29.41 4.97 -11.59
N PHE A 641 28.10 5.03 -11.37
CA PHE A 641 27.50 5.87 -10.34
C PHE A 641 27.96 5.50 -8.93
N ARG A 642 28.21 4.24 -8.66
CA ARG A 642 28.74 3.76 -7.36
C ARG A 642 30.13 4.26 -7.05
N ARG A 643 30.92 4.69 -8.04
CA ARG A 643 32.23 5.33 -7.82
C ARG A 643 32.14 6.65 -7.05
N MET A 644 30.97 7.31 -7.05
CA MET A 644 30.77 8.58 -6.36
C MET A 644 30.67 8.41 -4.84
N PHE A 645 30.43 7.17 -4.36
CA PHE A 645 30.36 6.86 -2.94
C PHE A 645 31.74 6.42 -2.48
N VAL A 646 32.35 7.22 -1.61
CA VAL A 646 33.73 7.12 -1.19
C VAL A 646 33.85 7.08 0.33
N PRO A 647 34.89 6.45 0.90
CA PRO A 647 35.15 6.51 2.34
C PRO A 647 35.70 7.88 2.78
N ALA A 648 35.84 8.08 4.08
CA ALA A 648 36.62 9.18 4.66
C ALA A 648 38.11 9.07 4.28
N ASP A 649 38.83 10.18 4.41
CA ASP A 649 40.25 10.21 4.08
C ASP A 649 41.04 9.25 4.99
N GLY A 650 41.85 8.38 4.37
CA GLY A 650 42.61 7.33 5.08
C GLY A 650 41.77 6.07 5.43
N CYS A 651 40.54 6.00 4.97
CA CYS A 651 39.67 4.84 5.12
C CYS A 651 39.41 4.12 3.78
N VAL A 652 38.88 2.93 3.88
CA VAL A 652 38.34 2.12 2.78
C VAL A 652 36.90 1.70 3.07
N LEU A 653 36.18 1.34 2.05
CA LEU A 653 34.90 0.63 2.16
C LEU A 653 35.18 -0.87 2.12
N VAL A 654 34.57 -1.61 3.01
CA VAL A 654 34.54 -3.07 3.02
C VAL A 654 33.10 -3.48 2.79
N ASP A 655 32.85 -4.20 1.71
CA ASP A 655 31.52 -4.71 1.31
C ASP A 655 31.53 -6.23 1.47
N ALA A 656 30.54 -6.77 2.16
CA ALA A 656 30.33 -8.20 2.28
C ALA A 656 28.91 -8.56 1.85
N ASP A 657 28.81 -9.52 0.90
CA ASP A 657 27.54 -9.92 0.26
C ASP A 657 27.29 -11.41 0.48
N TYR A 658 26.05 -11.77 0.87
CA TYR A 658 25.67 -13.18 0.96
C TYR A 658 25.57 -13.84 -0.41
N SER A 659 26.24 -14.96 -0.57
CA SER A 659 26.13 -15.77 -1.78
C SER A 659 24.84 -16.58 -1.79
N GLN A 660 23.84 -16.14 -2.55
CA GLN A 660 22.59 -16.87 -2.86
C GLN A 660 21.80 -17.26 -1.60
N ILE A 661 21.68 -16.37 -0.63
CA ILE A 661 21.03 -16.64 0.67
C ILE A 661 19.61 -17.23 0.51
N GLU A 662 18.78 -16.70 -0.39
CA GLU A 662 17.40 -17.17 -0.57
C GLU A 662 17.35 -18.63 -1.08
N LEU A 663 18.29 -19.05 -1.94
CA LEU A 663 18.34 -20.44 -2.42
C LEU A 663 18.87 -21.39 -1.35
N ARG A 664 19.80 -20.95 -0.51
CA ARG A 664 20.29 -21.72 0.65
C ARG A 664 19.19 -21.91 1.70
N LEU A 665 18.42 -20.86 1.95
CA LEU A 665 17.24 -20.93 2.81
C LEU A 665 16.17 -21.85 2.23
N LEU A 666 15.91 -21.76 0.92
CA LEU A 666 14.99 -22.68 0.25
C LEU A 666 15.45 -24.15 0.38
N ALA A 667 16.73 -24.45 0.18
CA ALA A 667 17.27 -25.78 0.33
C ALA A 667 17.07 -26.33 1.75
N HIS A 668 17.26 -25.49 2.77
CA HIS A 668 17.08 -25.83 4.17
C HIS A 668 15.59 -26.02 4.52
N ILE A 669 14.73 -25.03 4.22
CA ILE A 669 13.31 -25.02 4.58
C ILE A 669 12.53 -26.12 3.84
N ALA A 670 12.82 -26.33 2.54
CA ALA A 670 12.18 -27.38 1.75
C ALA A 670 12.73 -28.79 2.03
N ASP A 671 13.81 -28.87 2.78
CA ASP A 671 14.55 -30.13 3.06
C ASP A 671 14.84 -30.93 1.78
N ASP A 672 15.30 -30.23 0.72
CA ASP A 672 15.60 -30.85 -0.56
C ASP A 672 17.05 -31.37 -0.60
N GLU A 673 17.20 -32.68 -0.62
CA GLU A 673 18.50 -33.32 -0.51
C GLU A 673 19.42 -33.01 -1.69
N ALA A 674 18.89 -32.91 -2.93
CA ALA A 674 19.70 -32.62 -4.11
C ALA A 674 20.24 -31.18 -4.07
N MET A 675 19.43 -30.23 -3.65
CA MET A 675 19.85 -28.84 -3.51
C MET A 675 20.81 -28.65 -2.33
N LYS A 676 20.58 -29.34 -1.18
CA LYS A 676 21.53 -29.32 -0.06
C LYS A 676 22.90 -29.86 -0.46
N GLN A 677 22.93 -30.98 -1.17
CA GLN A 677 24.21 -31.56 -1.63
C GLN A 677 24.99 -30.62 -2.55
N ALA A 678 24.29 -29.93 -3.48
CA ALA A 678 24.96 -28.96 -4.36
C ALA A 678 25.67 -27.85 -3.56
N PHE A 679 25.02 -27.32 -2.50
CA PHE A 679 25.64 -26.33 -1.62
C PHE A 679 26.76 -26.89 -0.73
N LEU A 680 26.62 -28.13 -0.24
CA LEU A 680 27.63 -28.77 0.59
C LEU A 680 28.92 -29.13 -0.19
N THR A 681 28.78 -29.44 -1.49
CA THR A 681 29.92 -29.71 -2.38
C THR A 681 30.58 -28.45 -2.95
N GLY A 682 29.97 -27.28 -2.71
CA GLY A 682 30.47 -25.98 -3.21
C GLY A 682 30.25 -25.79 -4.71
N GLU A 683 29.35 -26.55 -5.33
CA GLU A 683 29.02 -26.42 -6.73
C GLU A 683 28.16 -25.17 -7.00
N ASP A 684 28.33 -24.58 -8.18
CA ASP A 684 27.46 -23.46 -8.59
C ASP A 684 26.04 -23.97 -8.85
N ILE A 685 25.12 -23.64 -7.98
CA ILE A 685 23.71 -24.11 -8.02
C ILE A 685 23.04 -23.81 -9.37
N HIS A 686 23.38 -22.68 -10.03
CA HIS A 686 22.81 -22.36 -11.33
C HIS A 686 23.37 -23.28 -12.44
N THR A 687 24.63 -23.70 -12.35
CA THR A 687 25.21 -24.66 -13.23
C THR A 687 24.65 -26.07 -12.98
N VAL A 688 24.50 -26.47 -11.72
CA VAL A 688 23.88 -27.74 -11.34
C VAL A 688 22.42 -27.79 -11.84
N THR A 689 21.64 -26.74 -11.60
CA THR A 689 20.26 -26.65 -12.11
C THR A 689 20.21 -26.72 -13.63
N ALA A 690 21.10 -25.99 -14.32
CA ALA A 690 21.18 -26.03 -15.79
C ALA A 690 21.50 -27.45 -16.31
N ALA A 691 22.50 -28.11 -15.72
CA ALA A 691 22.85 -29.49 -16.09
C ALA A 691 21.66 -30.43 -15.95
N GLN A 692 20.89 -30.32 -14.88
CA GLN A 692 19.74 -31.15 -14.61
C GLN A 692 18.52 -30.82 -15.50
N VAL A 693 18.22 -29.54 -15.71
CA VAL A 693 17.09 -29.09 -16.53
C VAL A 693 17.31 -29.38 -18.02
N PHE A 694 18.53 -29.16 -18.51
CA PHE A 694 18.88 -29.41 -19.92
C PHE A 694 19.40 -30.85 -20.19
N GLY A 695 19.57 -31.67 -19.17
CA GLY A 695 20.03 -33.05 -19.30
C GLY A 695 21.47 -33.19 -19.83
N VAL A 696 22.34 -32.25 -19.50
CA VAL A 696 23.76 -32.23 -19.94
C VAL A 696 24.69 -32.33 -18.73
N PRO A 697 25.91 -32.84 -18.89
CA PRO A 697 26.94 -32.78 -17.85
C PRO A 697 27.27 -31.33 -17.46
N THR A 698 27.71 -31.11 -16.22
CA THR A 698 28.02 -29.77 -15.68
C THR A 698 29.10 -29.01 -16.47
N ASP A 699 30.07 -29.74 -17.02
CA ASP A 699 31.16 -29.20 -17.87
C ASP A 699 30.68 -28.77 -19.27
N GLN A 700 29.49 -29.17 -19.69
CA GLN A 700 28.89 -28.80 -20.98
C GLN A 700 27.82 -27.68 -20.85
N VAL A 701 27.59 -27.20 -19.65
CA VAL A 701 26.65 -26.10 -19.41
C VAL A 701 27.18 -24.80 -20.03
N THR A 702 26.43 -24.26 -20.99
CA THR A 702 26.76 -22.98 -21.61
C THR A 702 26.38 -21.79 -20.72
N LYS A 703 26.97 -20.61 -20.97
CA LYS A 703 26.58 -19.37 -20.27
C LYS A 703 25.10 -19.05 -20.39
N GLN A 704 24.50 -19.36 -21.54
CA GLN A 704 23.06 -19.15 -21.77
C GLN A 704 22.20 -20.11 -20.94
N MET A 705 22.54 -21.41 -20.94
CA MET A 705 21.84 -22.40 -20.10
C MET A 705 21.90 -22.03 -18.63
N ARG A 706 23.08 -21.63 -18.15
CA ARG A 706 23.24 -21.14 -16.77
C ARG A 706 22.40 -19.89 -16.48
N SER A 707 22.30 -18.97 -17.45
CA SER A 707 21.45 -17.78 -17.32
C SER A 707 19.97 -18.13 -17.25
N HIS A 708 19.50 -19.06 -18.09
CA HIS A 708 18.11 -19.56 -18.04
C HIS A 708 17.84 -20.27 -16.71
N ALA A 709 18.74 -21.13 -16.25
CA ALA A 709 18.61 -21.81 -14.95
C ALA A 709 18.60 -20.81 -13.77
N LYS A 710 19.37 -19.73 -13.85
CA LYS A 710 19.31 -18.65 -12.88
C LYS A 710 17.92 -18.02 -12.83
N ALA A 711 17.31 -17.72 -13.98
CA ALA A 711 15.95 -17.19 -14.06
C ALA A 711 14.92 -18.19 -13.52
N VAL A 712 15.09 -19.50 -13.79
CA VAL A 712 14.23 -20.55 -13.23
C VAL A 712 14.36 -20.60 -11.70
N ASN A 713 15.57 -20.67 -11.16
CA ASN A 713 15.83 -20.76 -9.72
C ASN A 713 15.17 -19.59 -8.96
N PHE A 714 15.41 -18.35 -9.40
CA PHE A 714 14.78 -17.19 -8.77
C PHE A 714 13.28 -17.14 -9.04
N GLY A 715 12.86 -17.44 -10.26
CA GLY A 715 11.45 -17.48 -10.62
C GLY A 715 10.64 -18.44 -9.75
N ILE A 716 11.15 -19.62 -9.44
CA ILE A 716 10.51 -20.60 -8.56
C ILE A 716 10.32 -20.03 -7.15
N VAL A 717 11.36 -19.42 -6.56
CA VAL A 717 11.26 -18.77 -5.25
C VAL A 717 10.14 -17.71 -5.23
N TYR A 718 9.97 -16.98 -6.33
CA TYR A 718 8.93 -15.93 -6.43
C TYR A 718 7.59 -16.44 -6.98
N GLY A 719 7.44 -17.74 -7.23
CA GLY A 719 6.21 -18.34 -7.72
C GLY A 719 5.86 -17.92 -9.17
N ILE A 720 6.87 -17.88 -10.04
CA ILE A 720 6.74 -17.46 -11.45
C ILE A 720 5.80 -18.38 -12.22
N SER A 721 4.99 -17.81 -13.12
CA SER A 721 4.21 -18.59 -14.09
C SER A 721 5.05 -18.99 -15.31
N ALA A 722 4.68 -20.08 -15.98
CA ALA A 722 5.34 -20.48 -17.23
C ALA A 722 5.29 -19.37 -18.30
N PHE A 723 4.22 -18.58 -18.31
CA PHE A 723 4.08 -17.44 -19.22
C PHE A 723 5.09 -16.33 -18.91
N SER A 724 5.26 -15.97 -17.63
CA SER A 724 6.25 -14.95 -17.24
C SER A 724 7.68 -15.42 -17.48
N LEU A 725 7.98 -16.66 -17.09
CA LEU A 725 9.30 -17.26 -17.35
C LEU A 725 9.63 -17.28 -18.85
N ALA A 726 8.68 -17.65 -19.70
CA ALA A 726 8.85 -17.65 -21.16
C ALA A 726 9.25 -16.27 -21.70
N GLN A 727 8.65 -15.20 -21.16
CA GLN A 727 8.99 -13.84 -21.52
C GLN A 727 10.41 -13.44 -21.03
N ASP A 728 10.77 -13.82 -19.81
CA ASP A 728 12.03 -13.46 -19.18
C ASP A 728 13.25 -14.09 -19.88
N ILE A 729 13.11 -15.33 -20.35
CA ILE A 729 14.22 -16.05 -20.99
C ILE A 729 14.08 -16.17 -22.52
N GLY A 730 13.03 -15.61 -23.11
CA GLY A 730 12.84 -15.53 -24.55
C GLY A 730 12.55 -16.88 -25.23
N VAL A 731 11.84 -17.80 -24.55
CA VAL A 731 11.47 -19.12 -25.09
C VAL A 731 9.95 -19.25 -25.24
N PRO A 732 9.45 -20.24 -26.00
CA PRO A 732 8.01 -20.52 -26.03
C PRO A 732 7.45 -20.96 -24.67
N VAL A 733 6.18 -20.66 -24.39
CA VAL A 733 5.54 -20.98 -23.10
C VAL A 733 5.56 -22.46 -22.75
N TYR A 734 5.45 -23.35 -23.76
CA TYR A 734 5.52 -24.79 -23.53
C TYR A 734 6.90 -25.25 -23.05
N GLU A 735 7.96 -24.64 -23.56
CA GLU A 735 9.34 -24.91 -23.16
C GLU A 735 9.63 -24.38 -21.73
N ALA A 736 9.18 -23.18 -21.41
CA ALA A 736 9.25 -22.64 -20.05
C ALA A 736 8.48 -23.53 -19.05
N LYS A 737 7.34 -24.07 -19.44
CA LYS A 737 6.59 -25.02 -18.63
C LYS A 737 7.37 -26.31 -18.39
N GLU A 738 7.99 -26.85 -19.43
CA GLU A 738 8.85 -28.05 -19.34
C GLU A 738 10.04 -27.81 -18.41
N TYR A 739 10.67 -26.63 -18.46
CA TYR A 739 11.73 -26.27 -17.52
C TYR A 739 11.26 -26.26 -16.06
N ILE A 740 10.09 -25.70 -15.77
CA ILE A 740 9.51 -25.70 -14.42
C ILE A 740 9.19 -27.12 -13.96
N GLU A 741 8.59 -27.94 -14.83
CA GLU A 741 8.25 -29.34 -14.51
C GLU A 741 9.49 -30.18 -14.24
N THR A 742 10.51 -30.11 -15.11
CA THR A 742 11.80 -30.79 -14.95
C THR A 742 12.51 -30.31 -13.65
N TYR A 743 12.48 -29.02 -13.36
CA TYR A 743 13.02 -28.49 -12.11
C TYR A 743 12.38 -29.18 -10.89
N PHE A 744 11.05 -29.24 -10.82
CA PHE A 744 10.34 -29.86 -9.72
C PHE A 744 10.49 -31.39 -9.67
N GLU A 745 10.75 -32.05 -10.79
CA GLU A 745 11.11 -33.48 -10.80
C GLU A 745 12.48 -33.71 -10.18
N ARG A 746 13.44 -32.78 -10.40
CA ARG A 746 14.80 -32.87 -9.88
C ARG A 746 14.93 -32.41 -8.43
N PHE A 747 14.07 -31.48 -8.02
CA PHE A 747 14.00 -30.94 -6.65
C PHE A 747 12.62 -31.21 -6.02
N PRO A 748 12.30 -32.48 -5.70
CA PRO A 748 10.97 -32.85 -5.23
C PRO A 748 10.64 -32.29 -3.84
N GLY A 749 11.65 -32.03 -3.00
CA GLY A 749 11.48 -31.36 -1.70
C GLY A 749 10.93 -29.94 -1.87
N ILE A 750 11.41 -29.21 -2.89
CA ILE A 750 10.92 -27.86 -3.18
C ILE A 750 9.48 -27.90 -3.64
N ARG A 751 9.09 -28.85 -4.52
CA ARG A 751 7.71 -29.00 -4.94
C ARG A 751 6.78 -29.25 -3.76
N ARG A 752 7.15 -30.20 -2.91
CA ARG A 752 6.40 -30.52 -1.67
C ARG A 752 6.23 -29.27 -0.81
N TYR A 753 7.30 -28.54 -0.53
CA TYR A 753 7.26 -27.31 0.25
C TYR A 753 6.30 -26.27 -0.36
N MET A 754 6.40 -26.03 -1.69
CA MET A 754 5.57 -25.03 -2.37
C MET A 754 4.06 -25.35 -2.30
N ASP A 755 3.70 -26.62 -2.22
CA ASP A 755 2.31 -27.07 -2.09
C ASP A 755 1.86 -27.04 -0.60
N GLU A 756 2.70 -27.55 0.29
CA GLU A 756 2.40 -27.64 1.72
C GLU A 756 2.29 -26.27 2.40
N VAL A 757 3.18 -25.33 2.07
CA VAL A 757 3.15 -23.99 2.68
C VAL A 757 1.85 -23.23 2.34
N VAL A 758 1.33 -23.40 1.11
CA VAL A 758 0.04 -22.80 0.73
C VAL A 758 -1.12 -23.48 1.44
N ALA A 759 -1.08 -24.81 1.59
CA ALA A 759 -2.12 -25.55 2.31
C ALA A 759 -2.16 -25.16 3.80
N GLN A 760 -1.00 -25.12 4.45
CA GLN A 760 -0.86 -24.67 5.84
C GLN A 760 -1.29 -23.21 6.04
N ALA A 761 -0.92 -22.31 5.10
CA ALA A 761 -1.33 -20.92 5.15
C ALA A 761 -2.84 -20.72 5.02
N LYS A 762 -3.52 -21.55 4.21
CA LYS A 762 -4.99 -21.56 4.11
C LYS A 762 -5.67 -22.03 5.42
N GLU A 763 -5.05 -22.95 6.13
CA GLU A 763 -5.55 -23.47 7.41
C GLU A 763 -5.30 -22.48 8.57
N ARG A 764 -4.07 -21.95 8.65
CA ARG A 764 -3.63 -21.10 9.78
C ARG A 764 -4.00 -19.63 9.60
N GLY A 765 -4.22 -19.17 8.35
CA GLY A 765 -4.44 -17.76 8.00
C GLY A 765 -3.17 -16.93 7.89
N TYR A 766 -1.99 -17.48 8.11
CA TYR A 766 -0.70 -16.79 8.03
C TYR A 766 0.43 -17.73 7.60
N VAL A 767 1.56 -17.13 7.25
CA VAL A 767 2.87 -17.79 7.08
C VAL A 767 3.89 -17.18 8.04
N GLU A 768 4.96 -17.92 8.31
CA GLU A 768 6.01 -17.49 9.24
C GLU A 768 7.42 -17.81 8.74
N THR A 769 8.41 -17.07 9.23
CA THR A 769 9.84 -17.31 9.00
C THR A 769 10.38 -18.36 9.99
N LEU A 770 11.67 -18.72 9.84
CA LEU A 770 12.36 -19.58 10.82
C LEU A 770 12.47 -18.94 12.22
N MET A 771 12.37 -17.61 12.32
CA MET A 771 12.35 -16.86 13.57
C MET A 771 10.93 -16.43 13.98
N HIS A 772 9.91 -17.14 13.49
CA HIS A 772 8.50 -16.94 13.80
C HIS A 772 7.89 -15.60 13.39
N ARG A 773 8.58 -14.76 12.60
CA ARG A 773 7.96 -13.55 12.03
C ARG A 773 6.74 -13.94 11.21
N ARG A 774 5.58 -13.37 11.52
CA ARG A 774 4.30 -13.75 10.90
C ARG A 774 3.80 -12.72 9.89
N ARG A 775 3.17 -13.22 8.83
CA ARG A 775 2.38 -12.41 7.91
C ARG A 775 1.01 -13.05 7.71
N ALA A 776 -0.04 -12.34 8.10
CA ALA A 776 -1.41 -12.72 7.82
C ALA A 776 -1.68 -12.69 6.30
N LEU A 777 -2.47 -13.64 5.80
CA LEU A 777 -2.78 -13.84 4.38
C LEU A 777 -4.30 -13.94 4.13
N PRO A 778 -5.07 -12.90 4.42
CA PRO A 778 -6.51 -12.89 4.15
C PRO A 778 -6.81 -13.06 2.65
N GLU A 779 -5.85 -12.75 1.77
CA GLU A 779 -5.95 -12.90 0.33
C GLU A 779 -6.21 -14.36 -0.10
N LEU A 780 -5.78 -15.34 0.68
CA LEU A 780 -5.99 -16.77 0.38
C LEU A 780 -7.46 -17.19 0.45
N ALA A 781 -8.27 -16.48 1.23
CA ALA A 781 -9.71 -16.69 1.34
C ALA A 781 -10.51 -15.91 0.28
N ALA A 782 -9.87 -15.07 -0.53
CA ALA A 782 -10.55 -14.26 -1.53
C ALA A 782 -11.16 -15.10 -2.66
N SER A 783 -12.39 -14.79 -3.07
CA SER A 783 -13.03 -15.41 -4.23
C SER A 783 -12.39 -14.97 -5.56
N ASN A 784 -11.79 -13.76 -5.58
CA ASN A 784 -11.10 -13.24 -6.76
C ASN A 784 -9.82 -14.05 -7.01
N PHE A 785 -9.73 -14.66 -8.20
CA PHE A 785 -8.59 -15.49 -8.61
C PHE A 785 -7.26 -14.73 -8.54
N ASN A 786 -7.21 -13.46 -8.97
CA ASN A 786 -5.96 -12.69 -8.96
C ASN A 786 -5.49 -12.40 -7.54
N THR A 787 -6.41 -12.04 -6.64
CA THR A 787 -6.12 -11.79 -5.23
C THR A 787 -5.65 -13.07 -4.54
N ARG A 788 -6.36 -14.19 -4.76
CA ARG A 788 -5.97 -15.49 -4.21
C ARG A 788 -4.62 -15.97 -4.75
N SER A 789 -4.37 -15.85 -6.07
CA SER A 789 -3.08 -16.18 -6.67
C SER A 789 -1.95 -15.30 -6.15
N PHE A 790 -2.22 -14.03 -5.84
CA PHE A 790 -1.27 -13.16 -5.16
C PHE A 790 -0.95 -13.70 -3.76
N GLY A 791 -1.97 -14.05 -2.96
CA GLY A 791 -1.80 -14.66 -1.63
C GLY A 791 -0.98 -15.95 -1.69
N GLU A 792 -1.21 -16.82 -2.67
CA GLU A 792 -0.44 -18.05 -2.86
C GLU A 792 1.04 -17.81 -3.20
N ARG A 793 1.34 -16.78 -4.03
CA ARG A 793 2.74 -16.37 -4.28
C ARG A 793 3.41 -15.83 -3.02
N VAL A 794 2.70 -14.99 -2.27
CA VAL A 794 3.21 -14.48 -0.99
C VAL A 794 3.45 -15.61 0.01
N ALA A 795 2.56 -16.60 0.09
CA ALA A 795 2.72 -17.75 0.98
C ALA A 795 4.00 -18.54 0.68
N ARG A 796 4.35 -18.70 -0.59
CA ARG A 796 5.58 -19.41 -1.01
C ARG A 796 6.85 -18.60 -0.75
N ASN A 797 6.80 -17.30 -0.97
CA ASN A 797 7.97 -16.42 -0.95
C ASN A 797 8.30 -15.88 0.46
N MET A 798 7.28 -15.49 1.24
CA MET A 798 7.49 -14.78 2.51
C MET A 798 8.35 -15.56 3.51
N PRO A 799 8.20 -16.89 3.74
CA PRO A 799 9.05 -17.61 4.67
C PRO A 799 10.54 -17.56 4.29
N ILE A 800 10.85 -17.57 2.99
CA ILE A 800 12.21 -17.53 2.48
C ILE A 800 12.78 -16.12 2.57
N GLN A 801 12.08 -15.15 1.99
CA GLN A 801 12.52 -13.76 1.93
C GLN A 801 12.54 -13.10 3.32
N GLY A 802 11.55 -13.43 4.15
CA GLY A 802 11.49 -12.92 5.53
C GLY A 802 12.60 -13.52 6.39
N THR A 803 12.90 -14.81 6.25
CA THR A 803 14.03 -15.42 6.96
C THR A 803 15.35 -14.80 6.51
N ALA A 804 15.53 -14.52 5.22
CA ALA A 804 16.72 -13.80 4.74
C ALA A 804 16.86 -12.41 5.38
N ALA A 805 15.73 -11.70 5.55
CA ALA A 805 15.71 -10.41 6.23
C ALA A 805 16.04 -10.53 7.74
N ASP A 806 15.54 -11.58 8.41
CA ASP A 806 15.86 -11.84 9.82
C ASP A 806 17.35 -12.16 10.01
N VAL A 807 17.90 -12.99 9.12
CA VAL A 807 19.33 -13.40 9.14
C VAL A 807 20.25 -12.19 8.96
N ILE A 808 19.99 -11.32 7.97
CA ILE A 808 20.86 -10.16 7.75
C ILE A 808 20.74 -9.14 8.89
N LYS A 809 19.57 -8.96 9.48
CA LYS A 809 19.38 -8.11 10.66
C LYS A 809 20.18 -8.63 11.86
N LEU A 810 20.12 -9.94 12.11
CA LEU A 810 20.92 -10.56 13.17
C LEU A 810 22.43 -10.42 12.90
N ALA A 811 22.85 -10.58 11.64
CA ALA A 811 24.24 -10.34 11.24
C ALA A 811 24.66 -8.88 11.50
N MET A 812 23.80 -7.90 11.20
CA MET A 812 24.05 -6.47 11.48
C MET A 812 24.27 -6.23 12.97
N VAL A 813 23.42 -6.79 13.83
CA VAL A 813 23.56 -6.67 15.31
C VAL A 813 24.90 -7.26 15.75
N ARG A 814 25.23 -8.46 15.33
CA ARG A 814 26.48 -9.15 15.70
C ARG A 814 27.73 -8.43 15.19
N VAL A 815 27.70 -7.94 13.95
CA VAL A 815 28.79 -7.14 13.36
C VAL A 815 29.03 -5.90 14.20
N ASP A 816 27.99 -5.13 14.50
CA ASP A 816 28.10 -3.90 15.29
C ASP A 816 28.62 -4.18 16.71
N GLU A 817 28.10 -5.18 17.41
CA GLU A 817 28.58 -5.61 18.71
C GLU A 817 30.06 -6.00 18.70
N ARG A 818 30.46 -6.73 17.66
CA ARG A 818 31.84 -7.18 17.56
C ARG A 818 32.81 -6.04 17.22
N LEU A 819 32.41 -5.11 16.35
CA LEU A 819 33.19 -3.89 16.07
C LEU A 819 33.46 -3.11 17.38
N HIS A 820 32.43 -2.96 18.23
CA HIS A 820 32.57 -2.29 19.52
C HIS A 820 33.44 -3.09 20.51
N LYS A 821 33.23 -4.39 20.63
CA LYS A 821 33.97 -5.29 21.54
C LYS A 821 35.46 -5.33 21.22
N GLU A 822 35.83 -5.28 19.94
CA GLU A 822 37.21 -5.29 19.49
C GLU A 822 37.82 -3.87 19.45
N ASN A 823 37.04 -2.84 19.86
CA ASN A 823 37.42 -1.41 19.87
C ASN A 823 37.93 -0.92 18.50
N LEU A 824 37.35 -1.39 17.40
CA LEU A 824 37.65 -0.94 16.04
C LEU A 824 37.06 0.45 15.78
N LYS A 825 37.75 1.21 14.92
CA LYS A 825 37.23 2.50 14.43
C LYS A 825 36.28 2.33 13.25
N ALA A 826 36.16 1.13 12.74
CA ALA A 826 35.24 0.73 11.70
C ALA A 826 33.79 1.00 12.07
N LYS A 827 32.98 1.42 11.10
CA LYS A 827 31.54 1.74 11.27
C LYS A 827 30.73 1.03 10.21
N LEU A 828 29.69 0.31 10.60
CA LEU A 828 28.65 -0.14 9.68
C LEU A 828 27.90 1.10 9.19
N ILE A 829 27.80 1.32 7.88
CA ILE A 829 27.26 2.55 7.31
C ILE A 829 26.07 2.34 6.37
N LEU A 830 25.98 1.15 5.73
CA LEU A 830 24.90 0.89 4.79
C LEU A 830 24.56 -0.60 4.74
N GLN A 831 23.31 -0.91 4.53
CA GLN A 831 22.78 -2.23 4.21
C GLN A 831 21.95 -2.13 2.91
N VAL A 832 22.28 -2.96 1.92
CA VAL A 832 21.58 -2.99 0.62
C VAL A 832 21.29 -4.44 0.24
N HIS A 833 20.02 -4.82 0.20
CA HIS A 833 19.55 -6.18 -0.07
C HIS A 833 20.17 -7.22 0.89
N ASP A 834 21.17 -7.95 0.43
CA ASP A 834 21.92 -9.00 1.13
C ASP A 834 23.40 -8.62 1.40
N GLU A 835 23.78 -7.35 1.19
CA GLU A 835 25.13 -6.82 1.41
C GLU A 835 25.18 -5.85 2.62
N LEU A 836 26.33 -5.87 3.33
CA LEU A 836 26.68 -4.97 4.42
C LEU A 836 27.94 -4.19 4.05
N ILE A 837 27.92 -2.87 4.24
CA ILE A 837 29.02 -1.98 3.91
C ILE A 837 29.54 -1.31 5.18
N VAL A 838 30.83 -1.49 5.42
CA VAL A 838 31.55 -0.92 6.56
C VAL A 838 32.61 0.05 6.05
N GLU A 839 32.68 1.24 6.63
CA GLU A 839 33.79 2.18 6.47
C GLU A 839 34.81 1.92 7.57
N CYS A 840 36.07 1.70 7.24
CA CYS A 840 37.14 1.47 8.23
C CYS A 840 38.48 2.11 7.81
N PRO A 841 39.35 2.42 8.78
CA PRO A 841 40.74 2.77 8.47
C PRO A 841 41.41 1.68 7.63
N GLU A 842 42.34 2.08 6.73
CA GLU A 842 42.98 1.12 5.81
C GLU A 842 43.73 0.00 6.55
N GLU A 843 44.25 0.27 7.74
CA GLU A 843 44.94 -0.72 8.59
C GLU A 843 43.99 -1.78 9.19
N GLU A 844 42.68 -1.51 9.29
CA GLU A 844 41.69 -2.45 9.85
C GLU A 844 41.01 -3.33 8.78
N LYS A 845 41.20 -3.05 7.50
CA LYS A 845 40.42 -3.62 6.39
C LYS A 845 40.38 -5.15 6.36
N GLU A 846 41.54 -5.83 6.56
CA GLU A 846 41.59 -7.30 6.53
C GLU A 846 40.88 -7.92 7.74
N MET A 847 40.98 -7.27 8.89
CA MET A 847 40.30 -7.69 10.11
C MET A 847 38.79 -7.50 9.98
N VAL A 848 38.35 -6.36 9.46
CA VAL A 848 36.95 -6.05 9.22
C VAL A 848 36.32 -6.99 8.17
N ALA A 849 37.01 -7.27 7.07
CA ALA A 849 36.54 -8.21 6.06
C ALA A 849 36.33 -9.62 6.63
N ARG A 850 37.30 -10.09 7.43
CA ARG A 850 37.19 -11.38 8.12
C ARG A 850 36.05 -11.37 9.14
N LEU A 851 35.91 -10.31 9.94
CA LEU A 851 34.84 -10.17 10.92
C LEU A 851 33.45 -10.20 10.25
N LEU A 852 33.27 -9.45 9.17
CA LEU A 852 32.02 -9.47 8.39
C LEU A 852 31.68 -10.87 7.91
N THR A 853 32.65 -11.57 7.28
CA THR A 853 32.45 -12.94 6.80
C THR A 853 32.07 -13.87 7.96
N GLU A 854 32.80 -13.85 9.06
CA GLU A 854 32.55 -14.71 10.22
C GLU A 854 31.16 -14.49 10.84
N GLU A 855 30.74 -13.22 11.06
CA GLU A 855 29.45 -12.91 11.66
C GLU A 855 28.27 -13.14 10.71
N MET A 856 28.44 -12.88 9.42
CA MET A 856 27.41 -13.16 8.41
C MET A 856 27.22 -14.67 8.23
N GLU A 857 28.31 -15.44 8.07
CA GLU A 857 28.24 -16.89 7.91
C GLU A 857 27.74 -17.60 9.18
N GLY A 858 28.11 -17.08 10.35
CA GLY A 858 27.74 -17.59 11.66
C GLY A 858 26.37 -17.11 12.18
N ALA A 859 25.65 -16.27 11.46
CA ALA A 859 24.41 -15.64 11.94
C ALA A 859 23.36 -16.68 12.36
N VAL A 860 23.16 -17.73 11.57
CA VAL A 860 22.24 -18.83 11.87
C VAL A 860 22.84 -20.19 11.45
N HIS A 861 22.38 -21.27 12.09
CA HIS A 861 22.77 -22.61 11.74
C HIS A 861 21.74 -23.28 10.84
N LEU A 862 22.11 -23.51 9.58
CA LEU A 862 21.26 -24.18 8.60
C LEU A 862 21.84 -25.56 8.23
N SER A 863 21.05 -26.40 7.55
CA SER A 863 21.53 -27.68 6.97
C SER A 863 22.50 -27.50 5.78
N VAL A 864 22.66 -26.28 5.32
CA VAL A 864 23.64 -25.84 4.31
C VAL A 864 24.41 -24.65 4.84
N PRO A 865 25.71 -24.49 4.53
CA PRO A 865 26.47 -23.36 5.00
C PRO A 865 25.95 -22.06 4.39
N LEU A 866 25.86 -20.99 5.18
CA LEU A 866 25.84 -19.64 4.65
C LEU A 866 27.24 -19.25 4.23
N THR A 867 27.40 -18.54 3.12
CA THR A 867 28.68 -18.03 2.65
C THR A 867 28.56 -16.56 2.34
N ALA A 868 29.53 -15.78 2.77
CA ALA A 868 29.63 -14.36 2.52
C ALA A 868 31.02 -14.05 1.91
N GLU A 869 31.04 -13.25 0.86
CA GLU A 869 32.27 -12.81 0.20
C GLU A 869 32.52 -11.35 0.55
N ALA A 870 33.67 -11.03 1.14
CA ALA A 870 34.05 -9.69 1.55
C ALA A 870 35.18 -9.15 0.65
N HIS A 871 34.99 -7.94 0.13
CA HIS A 871 35.95 -7.19 -0.66
C HIS A 871 36.14 -5.80 -0.09
N TRP A 872 37.17 -5.08 -0.52
CA TRP A 872 37.39 -3.68 -0.11
C TRP A 872 37.92 -2.83 -1.25
N GLY A 873 37.61 -1.54 -1.19
CA GLY A 873 38.01 -0.58 -2.21
C GLY A 873 37.97 0.86 -1.73
N ILE A 874 38.45 1.77 -2.57
CA ILE A 874 38.41 3.21 -2.32
C ILE A 874 37.11 3.88 -2.75
N ASN A 875 36.15 3.13 -3.23
CA ASN A 875 34.78 3.52 -3.53
C ASN A 875 33.91 2.28 -3.54
N TRP A 876 32.60 2.47 -3.55
CA TRP A 876 31.65 1.37 -3.48
C TRP A 876 31.68 0.40 -4.68
N LEU A 877 32.08 0.89 -5.88
CA LEU A 877 32.22 -0.01 -7.04
C LEU A 877 33.41 -0.96 -6.87
N GLU A 878 34.53 -0.47 -6.34
CA GLU A 878 35.73 -1.28 -6.18
C GLU A 878 35.67 -2.20 -4.95
N ALA A 879 34.85 -1.85 -3.97
CA ALA A 879 34.60 -2.68 -2.81
C ALA A 879 33.70 -3.90 -3.12
N LYS A 880 33.05 -3.97 -4.29
CA LYS A 880 32.11 -5.03 -4.66
C LYS A 880 32.76 -6.12 -5.55
#